data_790f198677c4df74990d4ca09878db90
#
_entry.id   790f198677c4df74990d4ca09878db90
#
_cell.length_a   1.000
_cell.length_b   1.000
_cell.length_c   1.000
_cell.angle_alpha   90.00
_cell.angle_beta   90.00
_cell.angle_gamma   90.00
#
_symmetry.space_group_name_H-M   'P 1'
#
loop_
_entity.id
_entity.type
_entity.pdbx_description
1 polymer ?
#
loop_
_entity_poly.entity_id
_entity_poly.type
_entity_poly.pdbx_seq_one_letter_code
_entity_poly.pdbx_strand_id
1 'polypeptide(L)'
;MSLIHEIDYGTPAPKTDKMVTLTIDGMEVTVPEGTSIMRAAMEMGTQIPKLCATDSLEAFGSCRLCLIEIEGRNGTPASCTTPVAPGLKVHTQTPRLAQLRKGVMELYISDHPLDCLTCAANGDCELQDMAGAVGLREVRYGMEGANHFAPSSELVIPKDESNPYFTYDPSKCIVCNRCVRACEEVQGTFALTISGRGFDSRVSAGQSEAFLTSECVSCGACVQACPTATLSEKRLIDIGTPEHSVVTTCAYCGVGCTFKAEMRGQEVVRMVPWKDGKANRGHSCVKGRFAWGYATHQDRILKPMIRSKVTEPWREVSWEEAIAYTASELKRIQDTYGRKSVGGITSSRCTNEEAYLVQKIIRAGFGTNNVDTCARVCHSPTGYGLNQAFGTSAGTQDFDSVEDSDVILVIGANPTDGHPVFGSRMKKRLREGAKLIVIDPRRIDLVRSPHVTADYHLPLQPGTNVAVVTALAHVVVTEGLVDEEYVRQFCDWEEFQDWAEFVADPRHSPEEVEKISGVPAEQIRAAARLFATGGNGAIYYGLGVTEHSQGSTTVMAIANLAMATGNIGRRGVGVNPLRGQNNVQGSCDMGSFPHELPGYRHISDDATRATFEAMWGRPLDPEPGLRIPNMLDAAVDGTFKAIYIQGEDILQSDPDTHHVASGLAAMELVIVQDLFLNETAAYAHVFLPGCTFLEKDGTFTNAERRIQLVRKVMAPKNGYGDWEVTQMLARAIGMDWNYTHPSQIMDEIAALTPSFAGVSFKKLDEMGSVQWPCNDANPEGMPIMHIGGFARGKGKFVLTEYVATDERSGPRFPLLLTTGRILSHYNVGAQTRRTENVAWHPEDVLEIHPHDAEQRGVRDGDWVRIDSRAGSTTLRAQITDRVAPGVVYTTFHHPTTQANVVTTDFSDWATNCPEFKVTAVQIARSNGPSEWQEDYDEFTRQSRRIAVAAE
;
A
#
# COMPACT_ATOMS: atom_id res chain seq x y z
N MET A 1 15.36 -13.44 21.89
CA MET A 1 15.32 -13.25 20.41
C MET A 1 16.70 -12.75 20.03
N SER A 2 17.21 -13.16 18.85
CA SER A 2 18.50 -12.72 18.32
C SER A 2 18.28 -11.93 17.03
N LEU A 3 19.31 -11.27 16.52
CA LEU A 3 19.26 -10.68 15.20
C LEU A 3 19.10 -11.77 14.12
N ILE A 4 18.19 -11.58 13.21
CA ILE A 4 17.99 -12.45 12.04
C ILE A 4 18.93 -11.97 10.95
N HIS A 5 19.90 -12.76 10.59
CA HIS A 5 20.84 -12.49 9.51
C HIS A 5 20.39 -13.13 8.21
N GLU A 6 20.33 -12.33 7.14
CA GLU A 6 20.02 -12.80 5.80
C GLU A 6 21.31 -13.09 5.04
N ILE A 7 21.36 -14.21 4.32
CA ILE A 7 22.52 -14.56 3.50
C ILE A 7 22.51 -13.71 2.23
N ASP A 8 23.63 -13.07 1.91
CA ASP A 8 23.85 -12.38 0.65
C ASP A 8 24.72 -13.27 -0.27
N TYR A 9 24.09 -13.85 -1.27
CA TYR A 9 24.77 -14.72 -2.25
C TYR A 9 25.63 -13.97 -3.26
N GLY A 10 25.71 -12.65 -3.19
CA GLY A 10 26.59 -11.81 -3.99
C GLY A 10 26.07 -11.43 -5.38
N THR A 11 25.20 -12.21 -5.96
CA THR A 11 24.48 -11.91 -7.23
C THR A 11 23.10 -12.53 -7.25
N PRO A 12 22.15 -11.98 -8.03
CA PRO A 12 20.81 -12.57 -8.19
C PRO A 12 20.86 -14.03 -8.68
N ALA A 13 19.84 -14.82 -8.33
CA ALA A 13 19.67 -16.16 -8.87
C ALA A 13 19.17 -16.09 -10.32
N PRO A 14 19.71 -16.88 -11.25
CA PRO A 14 19.17 -16.97 -12.60
C PRO A 14 17.82 -17.69 -12.62
N LYS A 15 16.97 -17.36 -13.60
CA LYS A 15 15.66 -17.98 -13.81
C LYS A 15 15.78 -19.04 -14.91
N THR A 16 16.37 -20.21 -14.61
CA THR A 16 16.49 -21.33 -15.54
C THR A 16 16.57 -22.65 -14.81
N ASP A 17 16.03 -23.72 -15.41
CA ASP A 17 16.08 -25.09 -14.90
C ASP A 17 17.30 -25.87 -15.45
N LYS A 18 18.02 -25.28 -16.41
CA LYS A 18 19.20 -25.93 -17.00
C LYS A 18 20.38 -25.86 -16.05
N MET A 19 20.96 -27.02 -15.70
CA MET A 19 22.02 -27.15 -14.72
C MET A 19 23.40 -27.23 -15.37
N VAL A 20 24.39 -26.70 -14.69
CA VAL A 20 25.80 -26.69 -15.08
C VAL A 20 26.68 -27.18 -13.92
N THR A 21 27.62 -28.08 -14.22
CA THR A 21 28.57 -28.62 -13.25
C THR A 21 29.97 -28.08 -13.50
N LEU A 22 30.60 -27.58 -12.42
CA LEU A 22 31.97 -27.08 -12.42
C LEU A 22 32.71 -27.49 -11.14
N THR A 23 34.01 -27.20 -11.07
CA THR A 23 34.80 -27.45 -9.86
C THR A 23 35.28 -26.11 -9.26
N ILE A 24 35.04 -25.90 -7.96
CA ILE A 24 35.52 -24.73 -7.21
C ILE A 24 36.36 -25.23 -6.04
N ASP A 25 37.64 -24.79 -6.00
CA ASP A 25 38.62 -25.20 -4.97
C ASP A 25 38.71 -26.73 -4.77
N GLY A 26 38.60 -27.50 -5.89
CA GLY A 26 38.65 -28.96 -5.90
C GLY A 26 37.34 -29.66 -5.57
N MET A 27 36.28 -28.97 -5.27
CA MET A 27 34.95 -29.53 -5.01
C MET A 27 34.03 -29.31 -6.21
N GLU A 28 33.29 -30.38 -6.59
CA GLU A 28 32.30 -30.31 -7.66
C GLU A 28 31.01 -29.64 -7.16
N VAL A 29 30.49 -28.73 -7.94
CA VAL A 29 29.25 -28.01 -7.68
C VAL A 29 28.37 -27.97 -8.94
N THR A 30 27.07 -28.22 -8.77
CA THR A 30 26.08 -28.16 -9.84
C THR A 30 25.05 -27.07 -9.52
N VAL A 31 24.93 -26.09 -10.40
CA VAL A 31 24.06 -24.89 -10.24
C VAL A 31 23.35 -24.56 -11.54
N PRO A 32 22.28 -23.76 -11.51
CA PRO A 32 21.60 -23.30 -12.71
C PRO A 32 22.53 -22.54 -13.69
N GLU A 33 22.32 -22.72 -14.99
CA GLU A 33 23.06 -21.97 -16.04
C GLU A 33 22.86 -20.46 -15.85
N GLY A 34 23.92 -19.67 -16.06
CA GLY A 34 23.89 -18.24 -15.84
C GLY A 34 24.20 -17.82 -14.40
N THR A 35 24.28 -18.76 -13.45
CA THR A 35 24.77 -18.47 -12.09
C THR A 35 26.17 -17.88 -12.16
N SER A 36 26.45 -16.83 -11.39
CA SER A 36 27.82 -16.32 -11.27
C SER A 36 28.69 -17.28 -10.45
N ILE A 37 30.03 -17.31 -10.71
CA ILE A 37 30.95 -18.10 -9.89
C ILE A 37 30.92 -17.65 -8.44
N MET A 38 30.65 -16.36 -8.15
CA MET A 38 30.49 -15.85 -6.79
C MET A 38 29.33 -16.52 -6.07
N ARG A 39 28.15 -16.57 -6.70
CA ARG A 39 26.96 -17.19 -6.14
C ARG A 39 27.16 -18.70 -5.97
N ALA A 40 27.69 -19.38 -6.99
CA ALA A 40 27.98 -20.81 -6.92
C ALA A 40 28.94 -21.16 -5.76
N ALA A 41 29.96 -20.32 -5.53
CA ALA A 41 30.86 -20.49 -4.39
C ALA A 41 30.15 -20.29 -3.05
N MET A 42 29.29 -19.27 -2.96
CA MET A 42 28.54 -18.99 -1.72
C MET A 42 27.52 -20.06 -1.40
N GLU A 43 26.85 -20.65 -2.40
CA GLU A 43 25.90 -21.75 -2.22
C GLU A 43 26.56 -23.04 -1.67
N MET A 44 27.85 -23.25 -1.92
CA MET A 44 28.63 -24.32 -1.30
C MET A 44 29.38 -23.91 -0.01
N GLY A 45 29.13 -22.70 0.52
CA GLY A 45 29.70 -22.21 1.77
C GLY A 45 31.06 -21.51 1.62
N THR A 46 31.54 -21.26 0.40
CA THR A 46 32.80 -20.55 0.15
C THR A 46 32.55 -19.07 -0.06
N GLN A 47 33.03 -18.24 0.87
CA GLN A 47 32.89 -16.77 0.78
C GLN A 47 34.01 -16.16 -0.06
N ILE A 48 33.65 -15.43 -1.10
CA ILE A 48 34.58 -14.60 -1.88
C ILE A 48 34.39 -13.13 -1.46
N PRO A 49 35.47 -12.41 -1.06
CA PRO A 49 35.34 -11.01 -0.64
C PRO A 49 34.72 -10.12 -1.73
N LYS A 50 33.81 -9.22 -1.35
CA LYS A 50 33.08 -8.34 -2.27
C LYS A 50 32.72 -7.01 -1.60
N LEU A 51 32.50 -5.96 -2.40
CA LEU A 51 31.95 -4.67 -1.96
C LEU A 51 30.85 -4.15 -2.89
N CYS A 52 31.04 -4.23 -4.21
CA CYS A 52 30.04 -3.69 -5.17
C CYS A 52 28.92 -4.67 -5.54
N ALA A 53 29.07 -5.94 -5.20
CA ALA A 53 28.09 -6.99 -5.53
C ALA A 53 27.16 -7.28 -4.34
N THR A 54 25.90 -7.58 -4.63
CA THR A 54 24.88 -8.08 -3.70
C THR A 54 23.83 -8.86 -4.50
N ASP A 55 23.15 -9.80 -3.91
CA ASP A 55 22.17 -10.64 -4.59
C ASP A 55 20.83 -9.93 -4.89
N SER A 56 20.67 -8.71 -4.43
CA SER A 56 19.53 -7.84 -4.75
C SER A 56 19.72 -6.95 -5.98
N LEU A 57 20.94 -6.91 -6.55
CA LEU A 57 21.31 -6.06 -7.68
C LEU A 57 22.11 -6.85 -8.71
N GLU A 58 21.93 -6.52 -9.99
CA GLU A 58 22.73 -7.09 -11.06
C GLU A 58 24.24 -6.86 -10.87
N ALA A 59 25.05 -7.79 -11.31
CA ALA A 59 26.49 -7.72 -11.10
C ALA A 59 27.14 -6.61 -11.92
N PHE A 60 27.98 -5.77 -11.27
CA PHE A 60 28.64 -4.63 -11.90
C PHE A 60 30.15 -4.80 -12.05
N GLY A 61 30.82 -5.48 -11.12
CA GLY A 61 32.25 -5.82 -11.19
C GLY A 61 33.22 -4.65 -10.96
N SER A 62 32.78 -3.53 -10.38
CA SER A 62 33.59 -2.30 -10.21
C SER A 62 34.64 -2.41 -9.12
N CYS A 63 34.37 -3.06 -8.00
CA CYS A 63 35.29 -3.05 -6.85
C CYS A 63 36.55 -3.89 -7.02
N ARG A 64 36.55 -4.86 -7.92
CA ARG A 64 37.67 -5.77 -8.20
C ARG A 64 38.19 -6.54 -6.99
N LEU A 65 37.40 -6.68 -5.92
CA LEU A 65 37.78 -7.43 -4.73
C LEU A 65 37.53 -8.94 -4.90
N CYS A 66 36.56 -9.32 -5.70
CA CYS A 66 36.09 -10.69 -5.87
C CYS A 66 36.87 -11.49 -6.95
N LEU A 67 38.16 -11.21 -7.11
CA LEU A 67 39.02 -11.86 -8.12
C LEU A 67 39.13 -13.37 -7.86
N ILE A 68 39.19 -14.16 -8.94
CA ILE A 68 39.42 -15.62 -8.94
C ILE A 68 40.45 -15.99 -10.01
N GLU A 69 40.96 -17.22 -9.94
CA GLU A 69 41.75 -17.84 -11.00
C GLU A 69 40.94 -19.01 -11.63
N ILE A 70 41.07 -19.16 -12.95
CA ILE A 70 40.43 -20.25 -13.70
C ILE A 70 41.52 -21.01 -14.44
N GLU A 71 41.59 -22.32 -14.26
CA GLU A 71 42.60 -23.15 -14.96
C GLU A 71 42.49 -22.94 -16.49
N GLY A 72 43.66 -22.76 -17.11
CA GLY A 72 43.72 -22.53 -18.55
C GLY A 72 43.37 -21.12 -19.03
N ARG A 73 43.04 -20.20 -18.16
CA ARG A 73 42.76 -18.79 -18.49
C ARG A 73 43.86 -17.86 -17.92
N ASN A 74 44.27 -16.90 -18.69
CA ASN A 74 45.15 -15.83 -18.23
C ASN A 74 44.34 -14.76 -17.46
N GLY A 75 44.96 -14.19 -16.42
CA GLY A 75 44.38 -13.09 -15.61
C GLY A 75 43.57 -13.59 -14.41
N THR A 76 42.89 -12.64 -13.77
CA THR A 76 42.10 -12.87 -12.57
C THR A 76 40.73 -12.20 -12.77
N PRO A 77 39.77 -12.88 -13.39
CA PRO A 77 38.41 -12.31 -13.60
C PRO A 77 37.69 -12.08 -12.28
N ALA A 78 36.68 -11.19 -12.30
CA ALA A 78 35.79 -10.95 -11.16
C ALA A 78 34.72 -12.05 -11.11
N SER A 79 34.61 -12.77 -10.02
CA SER A 79 33.65 -13.88 -9.85
C SER A 79 32.20 -13.45 -9.96
N CYS A 80 31.87 -12.22 -9.58
CA CYS A 80 30.49 -11.69 -9.64
C CYS A 80 29.98 -11.48 -11.07
N THR A 81 30.85 -11.23 -12.04
CA THR A 81 30.50 -11.02 -13.46
C THR A 81 30.89 -12.17 -14.37
N THR A 82 31.42 -13.25 -13.82
CA THR A 82 31.83 -14.44 -14.60
C THR A 82 30.79 -15.53 -14.37
N PRO A 83 30.00 -15.91 -15.41
CA PRO A 83 29.04 -17.00 -15.31
C PRO A 83 29.75 -18.36 -15.24
N VAL A 84 29.08 -19.32 -14.62
CA VAL A 84 29.52 -20.73 -14.65
C VAL A 84 29.48 -21.29 -16.06
N ALA A 85 30.35 -22.25 -16.33
CA ALA A 85 30.36 -23.04 -17.58
C ALA A 85 30.79 -24.49 -17.28
N PRO A 86 30.37 -25.47 -18.11
CA PRO A 86 30.68 -26.87 -17.90
C PRO A 86 32.17 -27.14 -17.81
N GLY A 87 32.60 -27.87 -16.79
CA GLY A 87 33.97 -28.31 -16.61
C GLY A 87 34.96 -27.22 -16.21
N LEU A 88 34.53 -25.99 -15.88
CA LEU A 88 35.42 -24.98 -15.33
C LEU A 88 36.05 -25.47 -14.03
N LYS A 89 37.34 -25.18 -13.88
CA LYS A 89 38.08 -25.36 -12.61
C LYS A 89 38.49 -24.01 -12.08
N VAL A 90 37.92 -23.63 -10.95
CA VAL A 90 38.05 -22.30 -10.35
C VAL A 90 38.82 -22.41 -9.03
N HIS A 91 39.74 -21.49 -8.80
CA HIS A 91 40.41 -21.32 -7.53
C HIS A 91 40.04 -19.98 -6.93
N THR A 92 39.51 -20.01 -5.72
CA THR A 92 39.09 -18.82 -4.98
C THR A 92 40.16 -18.37 -3.96
N GLN A 93 41.10 -19.23 -3.61
CA GLN A 93 42.08 -19.04 -2.56
C GLN A 93 43.47 -19.41 -3.09
N THR A 94 44.25 -18.43 -3.56
CA THR A 94 45.65 -18.59 -3.93
C THR A 94 46.49 -17.47 -3.33
N PRO A 95 47.84 -17.65 -3.14
CA PRO A 95 48.73 -16.59 -2.65
C PRO A 95 48.66 -15.33 -3.51
N ARG A 96 48.53 -15.48 -4.83
CA ARG A 96 48.36 -14.37 -5.77
C ARG A 96 47.05 -13.62 -5.55
N LEU A 97 45.93 -14.31 -5.41
CA LEU A 97 44.63 -13.70 -5.12
C LEU A 97 44.64 -12.97 -3.79
N ALA A 98 45.23 -13.56 -2.74
CA ALA A 98 45.37 -12.92 -1.42
C ALA A 98 46.13 -11.60 -1.53
N GLN A 99 47.26 -11.58 -2.26
CA GLN A 99 48.04 -10.37 -2.47
C GLN A 99 47.27 -9.31 -3.27
N LEU A 100 46.58 -9.68 -4.34
CA LEU A 100 45.81 -8.76 -5.18
C LEU A 100 44.65 -8.15 -4.39
N ARG A 101 43.88 -8.97 -3.64
CA ARG A 101 42.76 -8.51 -2.82
C ARG A 101 43.20 -7.58 -1.70
N LYS A 102 44.32 -7.88 -1.05
CA LYS A 102 44.94 -7.01 -0.06
C LYS A 102 45.30 -5.66 -0.66
N GLY A 103 45.94 -5.63 -1.82
CA GLY A 103 46.30 -4.40 -2.54
C GLY A 103 45.09 -3.58 -2.94
N VAL A 104 44.00 -4.21 -3.45
CA VAL A 104 42.75 -3.53 -3.75
C VAL A 104 42.13 -2.91 -2.49
N MET A 105 42.14 -3.63 -1.38
CA MET A 105 41.63 -3.12 -0.11
C MET A 105 42.49 -1.97 0.42
N GLU A 106 43.81 -2.03 0.30
CA GLU A 106 44.71 -0.93 0.66
C GLU A 106 44.34 0.37 -0.08
N LEU A 107 43.98 0.27 -1.38
CA LEU A 107 43.58 1.43 -2.15
C LEU A 107 42.22 2.00 -1.65
N TYR A 108 41.25 1.15 -1.29
CA TYR A 108 40.01 1.64 -0.69
C TYR A 108 40.22 2.33 0.64
N ILE A 109 41.01 1.74 1.52
CA ILE A 109 41.29 2.29 2.86
C ILE A 109 42.14 3.54 2.80
N SER A 110 42.98 3.71 1.76
CA SER A 110 43.83 4.89 1.61
C SER A 110 43.06 6.20 1.43
N ASP A 111 41.83 6.15 1.01
CA ASP A 111 40.96 7.30 0.82
C ASP A 111 39.62 7.12 1.59
N HIS A 112 39.70 6.59 2.80
CA HIS A 112 38.54 6.42 3.71
C HIS A 112 38.91 6.90 5.11
N PRO A 113 38.04 7.69 5.80
CA PRO A 113 38.28 8.11 7.16
C PRO A 113 38.43 6.91 8.10
N LEU A 114 39.46 6.90 8.93
CA LEU A 114 39.73 5.85 9.91
C LEU A 114 39.14 6.16 11.27
N ASP A 115 37.95 6.75 11.30
CA ASP A 115 37.21 7.15 12.49
C ASP A 115 36.20 6.09 12.96
N CYS A 116 36.47 4.81 12.68
CA CYS A 116 35.56 3.69 12.94
C CYS A 116 34.97 3.68 14.36
N LEU A 117 35.73 4.07 15.38
CA LEU A 117 35.27 4.09 16.76
C LEU A 117 34.12 5.07 17.02
N THR A 118 34.00 6.12 16.21
CA THR A 118 32.93 7.13 16.30
C THR A 118 31.93 7.01 15.16
N CYS A 119 32.15 6.09 14.23
CA CYS A 119 31.28 5.87 13.06
C CYS A 119 30.03 5.09 13.45
N ALA A 120 28.84 5.55 13.01
CA ALA A 120 27.57 4.89 13.26
C ALA A 120 27.47 3.46 12.68
N ALA A 121 28.25 3.14 11.64
CA ALA A 121 28.29 1.80 11.03
C ALA A 121 29.34 0.88 11.68
N ASN A 122 29.98 1.28 12.79
CA ASN A 122 30.96 0.43 13.44
C ASN A 122 30.35 -0.92 13.89
N GLY A 123 30.90 -2.03 13.38
CA GLY A 123 30.36 -3.38 13.62
C GLY A 123 29.20 -3.80 12.68
N ASP A 124 28.77 -2.91 11.76
CA ASP A 124 27.79 -3.16 10.70
C ASP A 124 28.27 -2.49 9.39
N CYS A 125 29.54 -2.74 9.02
CA CYS A 125 30.22 -2.10 7.90
C CYS A 125 30.95 -3.14 7.05
N GLU A 126 30.45 -3.39 5.83
CA GLU A 126 31.06 -4.37 4.92
C GLU A 126 32.51 -4.02 4.55
N LEU A 127 32.89 -2.72 4.56
CA LEU A 127 34.28 -2.32 4.31
C LEU A 127 35.23 -2.79 5.43
N GLN A 128 34.80 -2.67 6.71
CA GLN A 128 35.54 -3.22 7.85
C GLN A 128 35.69 -4.73 7.76
N ASP A 129 34.57 -5.42 7.48
CA ASP A 129 34.56 -6.87 7.36
C ASP A 129 35.48 -7.38 6.27
N MET A 130 35.44 -6.72 5.10
CA MET A 130 36.29 -7.08 3.97
C MET A 130 37.75 -6.75 4.22
N ALA A 131 38.09 -5.66 4.92
CA ALA A 131 39.45 -5.38 5.34
C ALA A 131 39.98 -6.49 6.29
N GLY A 132 39.13 -6.94 7.22
CA GLY A 132 39.41 -8.10 8.06
C GLY A 132 39.63 -9.40 7.27
N ALA A 133 38.73 -9.71 6.34
CA ALA A 133 38.71 -10.93 5.52
C ALA A 133 39.97 -11.06 4.64
N VAL A 134 40.49 -9.95 4.11
CA VAL A 134 41.73 -9.96 3.29
C VAL A 134 43.01 -9.82 4.11
N GLY A 135 42.91 -9.77 5.43
CA GLY A 135 44.05 -9.68 6.33
C GLY A 135 44.75 -8.32 6.30
N LEU A 136 44.06 -7.24 5.97
CA LEU A 136 44.61 -5.88 6.06
C LEU A 136 44.67 -5.45 7.52
N ARG A 137 45.86 -5.04 8.01
CA ARG A 137 46.12 -4.61 9.40
C ARG A 137 46.86 -3.28 9.49
N GLU A 138 47.41 -2.82 8.41
CA GLU A 138 48.23 -1.61 8.33
C GLU A 138 47.83 -0.80 7.09
N VAL A 139 47.81 0.51 7.23
CA VAL A 139 47.61 1.47 6.13
C VAL A 139 49.00 1.99 5.72
N ARG A 140 49.42 1.66 4.52
CA ARG A 140 50.76 2.02 4.03
C ARG A 140 50.83 3.38 3.36
N TYR A 141 49.71 3.86 2.85
CA TYR A 141 49.58 5.14 2.16
C TYR A 141 48.17 5.65 2.24
N GLY A 142 47.97 6.95 2.08
CA GLY A 142 46.67 7.62 2.15
C GLY A 142 46.79 8.97 2.85
N MET A 143 45.64 9.59 3.15
CA MET A 143 45.53 10.93 3.72
C MET A 143 45.45 10.91 5.28
N GLU A 144 46.33 10.18 5.96
CA GLU A 144 46.38 10.13 7.44
C GLU A 144 45.03 9.94 8.13
N GLY A 145 44.20 9.03 7.59
CA GLY A 145 42.87 8.73 8.15
C GLY A 145 41.74 9.64 7.70
N ALA A 146 41.98 10.51 6.71
CA ALA A 146 40.96 11.34 6.09
C ALA A 146 40.59 10.86 4.68
N ASN A 147 39.57 11.44 4.10
CA ASN A 147 39.12 11.27 2.73
C ASN A 147 39.28 12.61 2.02
N HIS A 148 39.48 12.63 0.68
CA HIS A 148 39.60 13.87 -0.09
C HIS A 148 38.34 14.76 -0.05
N PHE A 149 37.19 14.26 0.35
CA PHE A 149 35.98 15.04 0.62
C PHE A 149 35.79 15.42 2.10
N ALA A 150 36.70 15.03 2.99
CA ALA A 150 36.60 15.36 4.41
C ALA A 150 36.71 16.89 4.67
N PRO A 151 36.22 17.39 5.82
CA PRO A 151 36.25 18.82 6.13
C PRO A 151 37.64 19.47 6.12
N SER A 152 38.68 18.67 6.29
CA SER A 152 40.08 19.14 6.22
C SER A 152 40.66 19.20 4.80
N SER A 153 39.89 18.78 3.78
CA SER A 153 40.32 18.73 2.37
C SER A 153 39.92 20.01 1.62
N GLU A 154 40.69 20.35 0.57
CA GLU A 154 40.32 21.42 -0.36
C GLU A 154 39.05 21.09 -1.18
N LEU A 155 38.71 19.81 -1.33
CA LEU A 155 37.55 19.30 -2.08
C LEU A 155 36.35 19.01 -1.16
N VAL A 156 36.33 19.57 0.05
CA VAL A 156 35.28 19.28 1.03
C VAL A 156 33.86 19.40 0.43
N ILE A 157 33.05 18.37 0.64
CA ILE A 157 31.63 18.37 0.34
C ILE A 157 30.90 18.17 1.66
N PRO A 158 29.98 19.12 2.00
CA PRO A 158 29.21 19.00 3.24
C PRO A 158 28.36 17.74 3.24
N LYS A 159 28.19 17.16 4.43
CA LYS A 159 27.20 16.11 4.68
C LYS A 159 25.81 16.64 4.39
N ASP A 160 25.00 15.91 3.63
CA ASP A 160 23.60 16.24 3.42
C ASP A 160 22.72 15.59 4.51
N GLU A 161 22.07 16.41 5.29
CA GLU A 161 21.14 16.05 6.36
C GLU A 161 19.70 16.48 6.04
N SER A 162 19.44 16.92 4.81
CA SER A 162 18.14 17.44 4.38
C SER A 162 17.03 16.39 4.43
N ASN A 163 17.34 15.14 4.09
CA ASN A 163 16.35 14.08 4.20
C ASN A 163 15.99 13.83 5.68
N PRO A 164 14.71 13.78 6.05
CA PRO A 164 14.32 13.66 7.46
C PRO A 164 14.73 12.33 8.10
N TYR A 165 14.98 11.26 7.33
CA TYR A 165 15.20 9.90 7.84
C TYR A 165 16.64 9.39 7.75
N PHE A 166 17.42 9.88 6.80
CA PHE A 166 18.79 9.43 6.61
C PHE A 166 19.72 10.59 6.23
N THR A 167 21.00 10.36 6.38
CA THR A 167 22.04 11.31 6.03
C THR A 167 22.88 10.75 4.88
N TYR A 168 23.48 11.64 4.09
CA TYR A 168 24.47 11.31 3.08
C TYR A 168 25.81 11.98 3.43
N ASP A 169 26.84 11.18 3.70
CA ASP A 169 28.19 11.63 3.98
C ASP A 169 29.15 11.19 2.86
N PRO A 170 29.52 12.09 1.94
CA PRO A 170 30.39 11.77 0.84
C PRO A 170 31.80 11.32 1.26
N SER A 171 32.27 11.73 2.43
CA SER A 171 33.60 11.35 2.95
C SER A 171 33.73 9.83 3.26
N LYS A 172 32.60 9.17 3.49
CA LYS A 172 32.50 7.72 3.74
C LYS A 172 32.27 6.89 2.45
N CYS A 173 32.14 7.56 1.29
CA CYS A 173 31.77 6.92 0.03
C CYS A 173 32.96 6.23 -0.61
N ILE A 174 32.81 4.94 -0.96
CA ILE A 174 33.80 4.15 -1.71
C ILE A 174 33.45 4.02 -3.21
N VAL A 175 32.48 4.78 -3.70
CA VAL A 175 32.04 4.83 -5.11
C VAL A 175 31.72 3.44 -5.69
N CYS A 176 31.12 2.55 -4.90
CA CYS A 176 30.80 1.18 -5.32
C CYS A 176 29.58 1.08 -6.23
N ASN A 177 28.84 2.15 -6.46
CA ASN A 177 27.63 2.24 -7.28
C ASN A 177 26.41 1.43 -6.80
N ARG A 178 26.42 0.79 -5.64
CA ARG A 178 25.27 0.01 -5.17
C ARG A 178 24.02 0.87 -4.98
N CYS A 179 24.16 2.07 -4.41
CA CYS A 179 23.05 3.00 -4.19
C CYS A 179 22.45 3.54 -5.50
N VAL A 180 23.28 3.85 -6.51
CA VAL A 180 22.81 4.29 -7.84
C VAL A 180 22.02 3.18 -8.51
N ARG A 181 22.57 1.95 -8.56
CA ARG A 181 21.87 0.79 -9.10
C ARG A 181 20.62 0.42 -8.34
N ALA A 182 20.60 0.52 -7.00
CA ALA A 182 19.40 0.30 -6.22
C ALA A 182 18.29 1.31 -6.55
N CYS A 183 18.66 2.58 -6.81
CA CYS A 183 17.71 3.60 -7.25
C CYS A 183 17.14 3.30 -8.65
N GLU A 184 17.95 2.71 -9.53
CA GLU A 184 17.55 2.29 -10.88
C GLU A 184 16.78 0.97 -10.90
N GLU A 185 17.39 -0.11 -10.39
CA GLU A 185 16.93 -1.48 -10.58
C GLU A 185 15.74 -1.82 -9.65
N VAL A 186 15.79 -1.34 -8.39
CA VAL A 186 14.79 -1.67 -7.37
C VAL A 186 13.65 -0.66 -7.39
N GLN A 187 13.97 0.64 -7.30
CA GLN A 187 12.96 1.71 -7.21
C GLN A 187 12.49 2.20 -8.57
N GLY A 188 13.41 2.35 -9.54
CA GLY A 188 13.09 2.87 -10.86
C GLY A 188 12.77 4.37 -10.90
N THR A 189 13.37 5.16 -9.99
CA THR A 189 13.25 6.63 -9.96
C THR A 189 14.43 7.31 -10.60
N PHE A 190 15.62 6.68 -10.63
CA PHE A 190 16.85 7.23 -11.20
C PHE A 190 17.29 8.57 -10.57
N ALA A 191 16.94 8.78 -9.31
CA ALA A 191 17.28 10.01 -8.59
C ALA A 191 18.78 10.14 -8.28
N LEU A 192 19.54 9.04 -8.30
CA LEU A 192 20.96 9.00 -7.97
C LEU A 192 21.81 8.74 -9.21
N THR A 193 22.94 9.43 -9.28
CA THR A 193 23.94 9.26 -10.35
C THR A 193 25.36 9.40 -9.80
N ILE A 194 26.36 9.13 -10.62
CA ILE A 194 27.75 9.51 -10.33
C ILE A 194 28.05 10.82 -11.02
N SER A 195 28.45 11.83 -10.27
CA SER A 195 28.98 13.10 -10.77
C SER A 195 30.49 13.17 -10.59
N GLY A 196 31.16 14.01 -11.40
CA GLY A 196 32.62 14.13 -11.41
C GLY A 196 33.34 12.96 -12.08
N ARG A 197 34.67 12.96 -11.98
CA ARG A 197 35.54 11.91 -12.52
C ARG A 197 36.84 11.83 -11.71
N GLY A 198 37.47 10.67 -11.72
CA GLY A 198 38.71 10.46 -10.93
C GLY A 198 38.43 10.64 -9.45
N PHE A 199 39.23 11.41 -8.76
CA PHE A 199 39.03 11.70 -7.33
C PHE A 199 37.80 12.59 -7.04
N ASP A 200 37.28 13.31 -8.05
CA ASP A 200 36.04 14.10 -7.89
C ASP A 200 34.76 13.25 -8.01
N SER A 201 34.94 11.95 -8.28
CA SER A 201 33.77 11.05 -8.43
C SER A 201 33.01 10.89 -7.12
N ARG A 202 31.71 11.19 -7.15
CA ARG A 202 30.81 11.05 -6.00
C ARG A 202 29.41 10.68 -6.43
N VAL A 203 28.65 10.08 -5.52
CA VAL A 203 27.21 9.91 -5.69
C VAL A 203 26.55 11.28 -5.54
N SER A 204 25.55 11.56 -6.36
CA SER A 204 24.82 12.82 -6.40
C SER A 204 23.34 12.56 -6.56
N ALA A 205 22.51 13.29 -5.81
CA ALA A 205 21.07 13.34 -6.02
C ALA A 205 20.77 14.42 -7.08
N GLY A 206 19.89 14.11 -8.05
CA GLY A 206 19.56 15.03 -9.14
C GLY A 206 20.79 15.61 -9.83
N GLN A 207 20.83 16.91 -9.98
CA GLN A 207 21.97 17.67 -10.50
C GLN A 207 22.86 18.24 -9.38
N SER A 208 23.17 17.47 -8.36
CA SER A 208 23.83 17.86 -7.11
C SER A 208 22.93 18.68 -6.17
N GLU A 209 21.68 18.32 -6.13
CA GLU A 209 20.67 18.88 -5.22
C GLU A 209 20.70 18.19 -3.85
N ALA A 210 20.05 18.80 -2.87
CA ALA A 210 19.80 18.15 -1.59
C ALA A 210 18.78 17.00 -1.77
N PHE A 211 18.91 15.92 -1.00
CA PHE A 211 18.01 14.76 -1.11
C PHE A 211 16.54 15.14 -0.96
N LEU A 212 16.22 16.09 -0.06
CA LEU A 212 14.83 16.53 0.17
C LEU A 212 14.19 17.19 -1.05
N THR A 213 14.95 17.95 -1.84
CA THR A 213 14.47 18.72 -2.97
C THR A 213 14.65 18.05 -4.33
N SER A 214 15.35 16.90 -4.34
CA SER A 214 15.57 16.11 -5.55
C SER A 214 14.38 15.18 -5.86
N GLU A 215 14.45 14.47 -6.99
CA GLU A 215 13.48 13.43 -7.38
C GLU A 215 13.47 12.19 -6.45
N CYS A 216 14.18 12.25 -5.32
CA CYS A 216 14.28 11.16 -4.37
C CYS A 216 12.94 10.91 -3.67
N VAL A 217 12.41 9.70 -3.79
CA VAL A 217 11.16 9.27 -3.14
C VAL A 217 11.37 8.65 -1.75
N SER A 218 12.58 8.75 -1.20
CA SER A 218 12.96 8.27 0.15
C SER A 218 12.57 6.81 0.43
N CYS A 219 12.66 5.94 -0.58
CA CYS A 219 12.30 4.52 -0.44
C CYS A 219 13.28 3.71 0.43
N GLY A 220 14.51 4.21 0.66
CA GLY A 220 15.54 3.55 1.46
C GLY A 220 16.32 2.46 0.74
N ALA A 221 16.07 2.16 -0.54
CA ALA A 221 16.79 1.12 -1.27
C ALA A 221 18.31 1.40 -1.34
N CYS A 222 18.70 2.66 -1.53
CA CYS A 222 20.10 3.10 -1.53
C CYS A 222 20.75 2.99 -0.13
N VAL A 223 20.00 3.29 0.93
CA VAL A 223 20.46 3.14 2.33
C VAL A 223 20.69 1.66 2.63
N GLN A 224 19.75 0.78 2.26
CA GLN A 224 19.87 -0.67 2.44
C GLN A 224 21.05 -1.25 1.66
N ALA A 225 21.35 -0.71 0.48
CA ALA A 225 22.42 -1.21 -0.39
C ALA A 225 23.80 -0.65 -0.02
N CYS A 226 23.92 0.39 0.80
CA CYS A 226 25.20 1.04 1.11
C CYS A 226 26.08 0.14 2.01
N PRO A 227 27.33 -0.18 1.59
CA PRO A 227 28.22 -1.03 2.37
C PRO A 227 29.00 -0.28 3.47
N THR A 228 28.83 1.04 3.57
CA THR A 228 29.55 1.91 4.52
C THR A 228 28.57 2.89 5.19
N ALA A 229 29.06 3.82 5.99
CA ALA A 229 28.26 4.86 6.64
C ALA A 229 27.94 6.06 5.71
N THR A 230 28.11 5.94 4.40
CA THR A 230 27.78 7.04 3.45
C THR A 230 26.32 7.41 3.51
N LEU A 231 25.42 6.41 3.51
CA LEU A 231 23.99 6.57 3.65
C LEU A 231 23.57 5.86 4.93
N SER A 232 23.24 6.63 5.95
CA SER A 232 22.94 6.11 7.30
C SER A 232 21.60 6.61 7.82
N GLU A 233 20.80 5.72 8.41
CA GLU A 233 19.54 6.10 9.04
C GLU A 233 19.80 6.93 10.31
N LYS A 234 19.10 8.05 10.49
CA LYS A 234 19.27 8.94 11.65
C LYS A 234 18.98 8.20 12.97
N ARG A 235 17.96 7.35 13.02
CA ARG A 235 17.64 6.58 14.23
C ARG A 235 18.74 5.58 14.61
N LEU A 236 19.45 5.00 13.64
CA LEU A 236 20.61 4.15 13.94
C LEU A 236 21.74 4.97 14.61
N ILE A 237 21.89 6.23 14.17
CA ILE A 237 22.87 7.15 14.77
C ILE A 237 22.46 7.51 16.21
N ASP A 238 21.17 7.78 16.43
CA ASP A 238 20.63 8.25 17.72
C ASP A 238 20.53 7.14 18.78
N ILE A 239 20.04 5.95 18.38
CA ILE A 239 19.74 4.83 19.30
C ILE A 239 20.91 3.84 19.39
N GLY A 240 21.66 3.67 18.29
CA GLY A 240 22.75 2.71 18.18
C GLY A 240 22.34 1.35 17.63
N THR A 241 23.26 0.38 17.70
CA THR A 241 23.15 -0.95 17.08
C THR A 241 21.98 -1.76 17.66
N PRO A 242 21.16 -2.41 16.80
CA PRO A 242 20.08 -3.28 17.26
C PRO A 242 20.62 -4.57 17.92
N GLU A 243 19.82 -5.14 18.82
CA GLU A 243 20.15 -6.34 19.60
C GLU A 243 19.37 -7.58 19.17
N HIS A 244 18.15 -7.39 18.66
CA HIS A 244 17.30 -8.47 18.17
C HIS A 244 16.36 -7.98 17.07
N SER A 245 15.65 -8.91 16.41
CA SER A 245 14.72 -8.56 15.36
C SER A 245 13.48 -9.45 15.34
N VAL A 246 12.37 -8.89 14.80
CA VAL A 246 11.10 -9.57 14.60
C VAL A 246 10.61 -9.29 13.18
N VAL A 247 10.21 -10.34 12.46
CA VAL A 247 9.62 -10.19 11.12
C VAL A 247 8.12 -9.92 11.27
N THR A 248 7.63 -8.82 10.69
CA THR A 248 6.22 -8.41 10.74
C THR A 248 5.77 -7.79 9.43
N THR A 249 4.46 -7.56 9.26
CA THR A 249 3.85 -7.02 8.04
C THR A 249 3.52 -5.54 8.23
N CYS A 250 3.81 -4.74 7.21
CA CYS A 250 3.53 -3.31 7.16
C CYS A 250 2.03 -3.01 7.22
N ALA A 251 1.64 -2.03 8.01
CA ALA A 251 0.25 -1.63 8.19
C ALA A 251 -0.15 -0.40 7.35
N TYR A 252 0.50 -0.12 6.21
CA TYR A 252 0.11 1.03 5.38
C TYR A 252 -0.79 0.63 4.21
N CYS A 253 -0.26 0.11 3.13
CA CYS A 253 -1.05 -0.12 1.92
C CYS A 253 -1.26 -1.60 1.59
N GLY A 254 -2.13 -1.84 0.63
CA GLY A 254 -2.51 -3.17 0.16
C GLY A 254 -1.42 -4.00 -0.53
N VAL A 255 -0.19 -3.51 -0.63
CA VAL A 255 0.96 -4.34 -1.04
C VAL A 255 1.28 -5.38 0.03
N GLY A 256 1.17 -5.04 1.32
CA GLY A 256 1.46 -5.98 2.40
C GLY A 256 2.95 -6.32 2.51
N CYS A 257 3.82 -5.31 2.46
CA CYS A 257 5.28 -5.52 2.56
C CYS A 257 5.67 -6.13 3.90
N THR A 258 6.56 -7.12 3.87
CA THR A 258 7.13 -7.72 5.07
C THR A 258 8.44 -7.04 5.44
N PHE A 259 8.62 -6.73 6.72
CA PHE A 259 9.79 -6.08 7.28
C PHE A 259 10.35 -6.89 8.46
N LYS A 260 11.65 -6.79 8.61
CA LYS A 260 12.36 -7.17 9.82
C LYS A 260 12.51 -5.91 10.68
N ALA A 261 11.74 -5.82 11.77
CA ALA A 261 11.88 -4.78 12.77
C ALA A 261 13.11 -5.09 13.62
N GLU A 262 14.13 -4.28 13.54
CA GLU A 262 15.36 -4.40 14.33
C GLU A 262 15.26 -3.50 15.56
N MET A 263 15.47 -4.10 16.73
CA MET A 263 15.14 -3.56 18.03
C MET A 263 16.35 -3.38 18.94
N ARG A 264 16.29 -2.36 19.77
CA ARG A 264 17.13 -2.24 20.97
C ARG A 264 16.24 -2.08 22.18
N GLY A 265 16.22 -3.08 23.06
CA GLY A 265 15.22 -3.16 24.11
C GLY A 265 13.79 -3.18 23.56
N GLN A 266 12.97 -2.18 23.90
CA GLN A 266 11.60 -2.00 23.39
C GLN A 266 11.51 -0.93 22.28
N GLU A 267 12.63 -0.42 21.79
CA GLU A 267 12.64 0.61 20.74
C GLU A 267 12.98 0.03 19.40
N VAL A 268 12.22 0.41 18.38
CA VAL A 268 12.53 0.10 16.99
C VAL A 268 13.66 1.01 16.53
N VAL A 269 14.77 0.41 16.12
CA VAL A 269 15.92 1.11 15.54
C VAL A 269 15.68 1.36 14.06
N ARG A 270 15.34 0.31 13.31
CA ARG A 270 15.05 0.39 11.87
C ARG A 270 14.08 -0.70 11.40
N MET A 271 13.38 -0.43 10.31
CA MET A 271 12.53 -1.39 9.62
C MET A 271 13.23 -1.83 8.33
N VAL A 272 13.85 -3.00 8.34
CA VAL A 272 14.58 -3.56 7.20
C VAL A 272 13.62 -4.37 6.33
N PRO A 273 13.48 -4.08 5.02
CA PRO A 273 12.60 -4.87 4.14
C PRO A 273 13.10 -6.31 4.06
N TRP A 274 12.18 -7.26 4.30
CA TRP A 274 12.51 -8.68 4.37
C TRP A 274 12.66 -9.28 2.97
N LYS A 275 13.82 -9.91 2.66
CA LYS A 275 14.12 -10.47 1.33
C LYS A 275 13.16 -11.57 0.91
N ASP A 276 12.76 -12.43 1.86
CA ASP A 276 11.84 -13.54 1.61
C ASP A 276 10.37 -13.11 1.67
N GLY A 277 10.10 -11.82 1.91
CA GLY A 277 8.76 -11.25 1.85
C GLY A 277 8.16 -11.40 0.46
N LYS A 278 7.14 -12.26 0.32
CA LYS A 278 6.57 -12.63 -0.99
C LYS A 278 6.00 -11.44 -1.76
N ALA A 279 5.41 -10.47 -1.07
CA ALA A 279 4.81 -9.29 -1.70
C ALA A 279 5.85 -8.24 -2.12
N ASN A 280 6.92 -8.05 -1.34
CA ASN A 280 7.87 -6.95 -1.54
C ASN A 280 9.30 -7.37 -1.92
N ARG A 281 9.70 -8.64 -1.70
CA ARG A 281 11.01 -9.19 -2.10
C ARG A 281 12.19 -8.28 -1.72
N GLY A 282 12.22 -7.81 -0.47
CA GLY A 282 13.29 -6.94 0.02
C GLY A 282 13.21 -5.47 -0.43
N HIS A 283 12.12 -5.05 -1.07
CA HIS A 283 11.89 -3.65 -1.42
C HIS A 283 10.97 -2.94 -0.41
N SER A 284 11.05 -1.61 -0.34
CA SER A 284 10.26 -0.76 0.57
C SER A 284 9.89 0.59 -0.07
N CYS A 285 8.96 1.29 0.54
CA CYS A 285 8.69 2.70 0.27
C CYS A 285 8.93 3.53 1.55
N VAL A 286 8.90 4.84 1.43
CA VAL A 286 9.12 5.77 2.54
C VAL A 286 8.23 5.46 3.75
N LYS A 287 6.97 5.10 3.53
CA LYS A 287 6.01 4.84 4.61
C LYS A 287 6.40 3.61 5.44
N GLY A 288 6.55 2.47 4.81
CA GLY A 288 6.89 1.22 5.53
C GLY A 288 8.30 1.22 6.10
N ARG A 289 9.26 1.83 5.39
CA ARG A 289 10.66 1.90 5.81
C ARG A 289 10.85 2.82 7.01
N PHE A 290 10.22 4.00 7.00
CA PHE A 290 10.60 5.08 7.92
C PHE A 290 9.44 5.66 8.73
N ALA A 291 8.21 5.68 8.19
CA ALA A 291 7.10 6.41 8.79
C ALA A 291 6.34 5.60 9.85
N TRP A 292 7.02 4.87 10.70
CA TRP A 292 6.45 4.11 11.82
C TRP A 292 6.56 4.84 13.17
N GLY A 293 7.19 6.02 13.21
CA GLY A 293 7.39 6.84 14.42
C GLY A 293 6.09 7.24 15.12
N TYR A 294 4.96 7.25 14.42
CA TYR A 294 3.65 7.47 15.04
C TYR A 294 3.34 6.47 16.18
N ALA A 295 3.93 5.27 16.13
CA ALA A 295 3.72 4.24 17.16
C ALA A 295 4.20 4.66 18.56
N THR A 296 5.15 5.59 18.63
CA THR A 296 5.70 6.11 19.88
C THR A 296 5.47 7.60 20.06
N HIS A 297 4.63 8.21 19.21
CA HIS A 297 4.36 9.65 19.24
C HIS A 297 3.69 10.07 20.55
N GLN A 298 4.01 11.27 21.03
CA GLN A 298 3.50 11.81 22.30
C GLN A 298 1.99 12.01 22.34
N ASP A 299 1.33 12.20 21.19
CA ASP A 299 -0.13 12.35 21.08
C ASP A 299 -0.91 11.03 21.29
N ARG A 300 -0.19 9.89 21.42
CA ARG A 300 -0.85 8.61 21.69
C ARG A 300 -1.66 8.66 22.96
N ILE A 301 -2.94 8.29 22.87
CA ILE A 301 -3.78 8.07 24.06
C ILE A 301 -3.51 6.67 24.59
N LEU A 302 -3.19 6.58 25.88
CA LEU A 302 -2.78 5.32 26.52
C LEU A 302 -3.76 4.84 27.59
N LYS A 303 -4.67 5.71 28.03
CA LYS A 303 -5.72 5.37 29.03
C LYS A 303 -7.11 5.60 28.43
N PRO A 304 -8.08 4.75 28.75
CA PRO A 304 -9.46 4.99 28.38
C PRO A 304 -9.99 6.31 28.94
N MET A 305 -10.88 6.93 28.17
CA MET A 305 -11.49 8.20 28.57
C MET A 305 -12.98 8.17 28.32
N ILE A 306 -13.75 8.83 29.20
CA ILE A 306 -15.20 8.98 29.07
C ILE A 306 -15.62 10.42 29.35
N ARG A 307 -16.76 10.81 28.80
CA ARG A 307 -17.50 12.06 29.08
C ARG A 307 -18.98 11.85 28.83
N SER A 308 -19.84 12.57 29.57
CA SER A 308 -21.29 12.44 29.40
C SER A 308 -21.82 13.29 28.23
N LYS A 309 -21.10 14.37 27.87
CA LYS A 309 -21.42 15.28 26.76
C LYS A 309 -20.16 15.63 26.00
N VAL A 310 -20.28 15.81 24.71
CA VAL A 310 -19.15 16.18 23.83
C VAL A 310 -18.54 17.55 24.16
N THR A 311 -19.26 18.41 24.86
CA THR A 311 -18.80 19.73 25.34
C THR A 311 -17.99 19.65 26.63
N GLU A 312 -18.02 18.53 27.33
CA GLU A 312 -17.27 18.31 28.57
C GLU A 312 -15.84 17.84 28.25
N PRO A 313 -14.84 18.17 29.09
CA PRO A 313 -13.51 17.63 28.94
C PRO A 313 -13.50 16.11 29.19
N TRP A 314 -12.58 15.41 28.54
CA TRP A 314 -12.37 13.99 28.72
C TRP A 314 -11.91 13.70 30.15
N ARG A 315 -12.45 12.66 30.76
CA ARG A 315 -12.00 12.11 32.05
C ARG A 315 -11.31 10.78 31.84
N GLU A 316 -10.02 10.70 32.17
CA GLU A 316 -9.29 9.42 32.20
C GLU A 316 -9.90 8.48 33.24
N VAL A 317 -10.07 7.21 32.87
CA VAL A 317 -10.65 6.16 33.74
C VAL A 317 -9.87 4.86 33.63
N SER A 318 -10.15 3.89 34.50
CA SER A 318 -9.63 2.53 34.34
C SER A 318 -10.31 1.79 33.17
N TRP A 319 -9.68 0.73 32.69
CA TRP A 319 -10.29 -0.14 31.71
C TRP A 319 -11.60 -0.75 32.18
N GLU A 320 -11.68 -1.19 33.45
CA GLU A 320 -12.88 -1.75 34.06
C GLU A 320 -14.04 -0.74 34.04
N GLU A 321 -13.77 0.51 34.40
CA GLU A 321 -14.76 1.57 34.40
C GLU A 321 -15.22 1.89 32.98
N ALA A 322 -14.30 2.03 32.03
CA ALA A 322 -14.62 2.34 30.64
C ALA A 322 -15.49 1.24 29.99
N ILE A 323 -15.12 -0.01 30.17
CA ILE A 323 -15.84 -1.16 29.62
C ILE A 323 -17.22 -1.31 30.26
N ALA A 324 -17.30 -1.18 31.59
CA ALA A 324 -18.59 -1.25 32.30
C ALA A 324 -19.52 -0.10 31.86
N TYR A 325 -19.03 1.12 31.77
CA TYR A 325 -19.80 2.26 31.28
C TYR A 325 -20.28 2.02 29.85
N THR A 326 -19.40 1.63 28.96
CA THR A 326 -19.72 1.37 27.55
C THR A 326 -20.79 0.28 27.40
N ALA A 327 -20.61 -0.85 28.09
CA ALA A 327 -21.55 -1.97 28.04
C ALA A 327 -22.92 -1.57 28.61
N SER A 328 -22.97 -0.83 29.72
CA SER A 328 -24.20 -0.40 30.33
C SER A 328 -25.00 0.58 29.45
N GLU A 329 -24.29 1.54 28.81
CA GLU A 329 -24.94 2.51 27.94
C GLU A 329 -25.45 1.88 26.64
N LEU A 330 -24.65 0.99 26.01
CA LEU A 330 -25.11 0.22 24.84
C LEU A 330 -26.37 -0.60 25.16
N LYS A 331 -26.37 -1.28 26.31
CA LYS A 331 -27.52 -2.05 26.74
C LYS A 331 -28.74 -1.15 27.04
N ARG A 332 -28.55 -0.04 27.75
CA ARG A 332 -29.60 0.94 28.01
C ARG A 332 -30.26 1.44 26.72
N ILE A 333 -29.46 1.80 25.73
CA ILE A 333 -29.92 2.27 24.42
C ILE A 333 -30.69 1.17 23.70
N GLN A 334 -30.17 -0.04 23.68
CA GLN A 334 -30.83 -1.17 23.04
C GLN A 334 -32.13 -1.55 23.70
N ASP A 335 -32.18 -1.56 25.05
CA ASP A 335 -33.43 -1.82 25.82
C ASP A 335 -34.48 -0.72 25.60
N THR A 336 -34.06 0.53 25.35
CA THR A 336 -34.93 1.67 25.15
C THR A 336 -35.45 1.78 23.71
N TYR A 337 -34.59 1.61 22.71
CA TYR A 337 -34.89 1.90 21.31
C TYR A 337 -34.91 0.65 20.41
N GLY A 338 -34.58 -0.52 20.96
CA GLY A 338 -34.54 -1.78 20.24
C GLY A 338 -33.18 -2.12 19.66
N ARG A 339 -32.98 -3.39 19.23
CA ARG A 339 -31.69 -3.93 18.81
C ARG A 339 -31.07 -3.23 17.60
N LYS A 340 -31.88 -2.67 16.69
CA LYS A 340 -31.42 -1.98 15.47
C LYS A 340 -30.94 -0.54 15.72
N SER A 341 -31.01 -0.04 16.95
CA SER A 341 -30.55 1.31 17.32
C SER A 341 -29.06 1.40 17.57
N VAL A 342 -28.35 0.28 17.53
CA VAL A 342 -26.89 0.19 17.73
C VAL A 342 -26.21 -0.42 16.51
N GLY A 343 -24.93 -0.10 16.33
CA GLY A 343 -24.13 -0.67 15.26
C GLY A 343 -22.65 -0.47 15.48
N GLY A 344 -21.85 -0.87 14.50
CA GLY A 344 -20.40 -0.73 14.55
C GLY A 344 -19.74 -0.61 13.20
N ILE A 345 -18.51 -0.10 13.20
CA ILE A 345 -17.64 0.03 12.04
C ILE A 345 -16.31 -0.67 12.31
N THR A 346 -15.95 -1.61 11.44
CA THR A 346 -14.65 -2.24 11.43
C THR A 346 -13.68 -1.45 10.56
N SER A 347 -12.38 -1.65 10.77
CA SER A 347 -11.34 -0.98 10.00
C SER A 347 -10.53 -1.94 9.14
N SER A 348 -10.20 -1.50 7.94
CA SER A 348 -9.19 -2.13 7.09
C SER A 348 -7.74 -1.88 7.58
N ARG A 349 -7.58 -1.20 8.72
CA ARG A 349 -6.29 -0.98 9.41
C ARG A 349 -6.05 -2.01 10.52
N CYS A 350 -7.12 -2.65 10.96
CA CYS A 350 -7.11 -3.69 11.98
C CYS A 350 -6.80 -5.07 11.37
N THR A 351 -6.47 -6.06 12.20
CA THR A 351 -6.22 -7.43 11.76
C THR A 351 -7.50 -8.13 11.31
N ASN A 352 -7.37 -9.25 10.64
CA ASN A 352 -8.52 -10.11 10.29
C ASN A 352 -9.29 -10.51 11.55
N GLU A 353 -8.58 -10.89 12.59
CA GLU A 353 -9.13 -11.32 13.87
C GLU A 353 -9.90 -10.19 14.56
N GLU A 354 -9.39 -8.97 14.52
CA GLU A 354 -10.06 -7.79 15.09
C GLU A 354 -11.34 -7.43 14.33
N ALA A 355 -11.26 -7.38 12.99
CA ALA A 355 -12.44 -7.16 12.14
C ALA A 355 -13.51 -8.25 12.34
N TYR A 356 -13.09 -9.51 12.46
CA TYR A 356 -13.97 -10.63 12.75
C TYR A 356 -14.68 -10.49 14.11
N LEU A 357 -13.97 -10.08 15.15
CA LEU A 357 -14.57 -9.94 16.48
C LEU A 357 -15.54 -8.77 16.56
N VAL A 358 -15.27 -7.64 15.89
CA VAL A 358 -16.22 -6.50 15.88
C VAL A 358 -17.50 -6.88 15.15
N GLN A 359 -17.44 -7.51 13.97
CA GLN A 359 -18.68 -7.94 13.31
C GLN A 359 -19.42 -9.02 14.13
N LYS A 360 -18.68 -9.91 14.80
CA LYS A 360 -19.26 -10.96 15.63
C LYS A 360 -19.99 -10.38 16.85
N ILE A 361 -19.42 -9.39 17.56
CA ILE A 361 -20.08 -8.77 18.72
C ILE A 361 -21.36 -8.01 18.29
N ILE A 362 -21.33 -7.31 17.15
CA ILE A 362 -22.52 -6.61 16.66
C ILE A 362 -23.63 -7.60 16.30
N ARG A 363 -23.29 -8.70 15.59
CA ARG A 363 -24.28 -9.69 15.13
C ARG A 363 -24.78 -10.60 16.26
N ALA A 364 -23.86 -11.25 16.95
CA ALA A 364 -24.20 -12.24 17.98
C ALA A 364 -24.42 -11.62 19.36
N GLY A 365 -23.72 -10.52 19.69
CA GLY A 365 -23.86 -9.83 20.96
C GLY A 365 -25.08 -8.92 21.03
N PHE A 366 -25.25 -8.05 20.03
CA PHE A 366 -26.34 -7.08 19.98
C PHE A 366 -27.51 -7.53 19.10
N GLY A 367 -27.41 -8.62 18.35
CA GLY A 367 -28.48 -9.19 17.53
C GLY A 367 -28.91 -8.32 16.37
N THR A 368 -28.01 -7.55 15.79
CA THR A 368 -28.23 -6.70 14.61
C THR A 368 -27.13 -6.86 13.57
N ASN A 369 -27.45 -6.63 12.30
CA ASN A 369 -26.48 -6.63 11.22
C ASN A 369 -25.99 -5.21 10.85
N ASN A 370 -26.20 -4.21 11.70
CA ASN A 370 -25.70 -2.86 11.53
C ASN A 370 -24.18 -2.81 11.78
N VAL A 371 -23.44 -3.54 10.97
CA VAL A 371 -21.96 -3.51 10.95
C VAL A 371 -21.51 -3.28 9.52
N ASP A 372 -20.58 -2.36 9.33
CA ASP A 372 -19.99 -2.03 8.04
C ASP A 372 -18.48 -1.77 8.22
N THR A 373 -17.79 -1.45 7.15
CA THR A 373 -16.34 -1.27 7.16
C THR A 373 -15.95 -0.13 6.23
N CYS A 374 -14.79 0.49 6.44
CA CYS A 374 -14.27 1.51 5.54
C CYS A 374 -14.11 1.04 4.07
N ALA A 375 -14.17 -0.26 3.79
CA ALA A 375 -14.25 -0.76 2.42
C ALA A 375 -15.55 -0.30 1.71
N ARG A 376 -16.56 0.14 2.47
CA ARG A 376 -17.80 0.77 1.95
C ARG A 376 -17.48 1.98 1.08
N VAL A 377 -16.65 2.88 1.57
CA VAL A 377 -16.24 4.11 0.89
C VAL A 377 -15.04 3.91 -0.06
N CYS A 378 -14.69 2.66 -0.40
CA CYS A 378 -13.46 2.32 -1.09
C CYS A 378 -13.69 1.32 -2.25
N HIS A 379 -13.73 0.03 -1.94
CA HIS A 379 -13.78 -1.07 -2.91
C HIS A 379 -15.05 -1.93 -2.82
N SER A 380 -16.13 -1.45 -2.19
CA SER A 380 -17.42 -2.16 -2.25
C SER A 380 -17.92 -2.40 -3.69
N PRO A 381 -17.74 -1.47 -4.66
CA PRO A 381 -18.05 -1.74 -6.06
C PRO A 381 -17.22 -2.86 -6.69
N THR A 382 -15.96 -3.03 -6.28
CA THR A 382 -15.15 -4.20 -6.69
C THR A 382 -15.78 -5.50 -6.22
N GLY A 383 -16.18 -5.54 -4.94
CA GLY A 383 -16.86 -6.71 -4.37
C GLY A 383 -18.11 -7.08 -5.15
N TYR A 384 -18.97 -6.13 -5.39
CA TYR A 384 -20.19 -6.34 -6.16
C TYR A 384 -19.91 -6.74 -7.61
N GLY A 385 -19.14 -5.93 -8.34
CA GLY A 385 -18.96 -6.10 -9.79
C GLY A 385 -18.24 -7.40 -10.17
N LEU A 386 -17.17 -7.75 -9.45
CA LEU A 386 -16.45 -9.00 -9.71
C LEU A 386 -17.27 -10.23 -9.29
N ASN A 387 -18.06 -10.12 -8.22
CA ASN A 387 -18.95 -11.22 -7.84
C ASN A 387 -20.03 -11.47 -8.89
N GLN A 388 -20.58 -10.41 -9.47
CA GLN A 388 -21.55 -10.54 -10.60
C GLN A 388 -20.93 -11.22 -11.82
N ALA A 389 -19.71 -10.85 -12.20
CA ALA A 389 -19.05 -11.38 -13.39
C ALA A 389 -18.38 -12.75 -13.17
N PHE A 390 -17.63 -12.91 -12.07
CA PHE A 390 -16.74 -14.06 -11.83
C PHE A 390 -17.21 -14.99 -10.70
N GLY A 391 -18.11 -14.52 -9.83
CA GLY A 391 -18.54 -15.23 -8.61
C GLY A 391 -17.54 -15.13 -7.45
N THR A 392 -16.64 -14.13 -7.48
CA THR A 392 -15.69 -13.86 -6.39
C THR A 392 -15.35 -12.38 -6.33
N SER A 393 -15.08 -11.88 -5.14
CA SER A 393 -14.93 -10.44 -4.86
C SER A 393 -13.46 -10.00 -4.71
N ALA A 394 -12.53 -10.62 -5.46
CA ALA A 394 -11.10 -10.36 -5.30
C ALA A 394 -10.33 -10.30 -6.62
N GLY A 395 -9.11 -9.75 -6.57
CA GLY A 395 -8.18 -9.75 -7.69
C GLY A 395 -7.81 -11.17 -8.14
N THR A 396 -7.58 -11.32 -9.44
CA THR A 396 -7.41 -12.65 -10.05
C THR A 396 -5.98 -13.15 -10.07
N GLN A 397 -5.00 -12.30 -9.75
CA GLN A 397 -3.56 -12.57 -9.85
C GLN A 397 -2.81 -12.26 -8.56
N ASP A 398 -1.58 -12.81 -8.47
CA ASP A 398 -0.57 -12.33 -7.54
C ASP A 398 0.22 -11.14 -8.15
N PHE A 399 0.98 -10.42 -7.32
CA PHE A 399 1.82 -9.32 -7.81
C PHE A 399 2.98 -9.79 -8.70
N ASP A 400 3.43 -11.02 -8.55
CA ASP A 400 4.50 -11.59 -9.37
C ASP A 400 4.07 -11.75 -10.83
N SER A 401 2.79 -11.93 -11.07
CA SER A 401 2.20 -12.09 -12.40
C SER A 401 2.45 -10.90 -13.34
N VAL A 402 2.70 -9.69 -12.81
CA VAL A 402 3.03 -8.52 -13.63
C VAL A 402 4.29 -8.71 -14.47
N GLU A 403 5.21 -9.56 -14.02
CA GLU A 403 6.45 -9.88 -14.75
C GLU A 403 6.21 -10.61 -16.08
N ASP A 404 5.04 -11.25 -16.24
CA ASP A 404 4.63 -11.99 -17.43
C ASP A 404 3.62 -11.22 -18.30
N SER A 405 3.30 -9.97 -17.96
CA SER A 405 2.37 -9.13 -18.71
C SER A 405 3.06 -8.51 -19.94
N ASP A 406 2.40 -8.54 -21.10
CA ASP A 406 2.85 -7.91 -22.33
C ASP A 406 2.20 -6.53 -22.51
N VAL A 407 0.94 -6.39 -22.10
CA VAL A 407 0.19 -5.14 -22.09
C VAL A 407 -0.37 -4.91 -20.70
N ILE A 408 -0.07 -3.75 -20.11
CA ILE A 408 -0.56 -3.31 -18.82
C ILE A 408 -1.55 -2.16 -19.04
N LEU A 409 -2.80 -2.34 -18.62
CA LEU A 409 -3.83 -1.30 -18.62
C LEU A 409 -4.04 -0.84 -17.17
N VAL A 410 -3.76 0.44 -16.90
CA VAL A 410 -4.00 1.06 -15.59
C VAL A 410 -5.15 2.05 -15.72
N ILE A 411 -6.23 1.84 -14.96
CA ILE A 411 -7.40 2.72 -14.99
C ILE A 411 -7.75 3.21 -13.58
N GLY A 412 -7.85 4.52 -13.43
CA GLY A 412 -8.25 5.15 -12.16
C GLY A 412 -7.36 4.76 -10.98
N ALA A 413 -6.06 4.56 -11.22
CA ALA A 413 -5.08 4.17 -10.21
C ALA A 413 -3.75 4.89 -10.43
N ASN A 414 -3.09 5.25 -9.32
CA ASN A 414 -1.70 5.72 -9.33
C ASN A 414 -0.83 4.79 -8.46
N PRO A 415 -0.35 3.66 -8.99
CA PRO A 415 0.39 2.70 -8.21
C PRO A 415 1.73 3.24 -7.68
N THR A 416 2.31 4.27 -8.29
CA THR A 416 3.56 4.90 -7.81
C THR A 416 3.37 5.59 -6.46
N ASP A 417 2.20 6.13 -6.18
CA ASP A 417 1.85 6.77 -4.90
C ASP A 417 1.10 5.81 -3.96
N GLY A 418 0.07 5.14 -4.49
CA GLY A 418 -0.82 4.27 -3.70
C GLY A 418 -0.22 2.92 -3.32
N HIS A 419 0.58 2.31 -4.22
CA HIS A 419 1.19 0.98 -4.06
C HIS A 419 2.67 0.99 -4.51
N PRO A 420 3.53 1.81 -3.90
CA PRO A 420 4.83 2.19 -4.46
C PRO A 420 5.75 1.01 -4.80
N VAL A 421 5.80 -0.01 -3.96
CA VAL A 421 6.63 -1.20 -4.18
C VAL A 421 6.15 -2.01 -5.38
N PHE A 422 4.83 -2.17 -5.54
CA PHE A 422 4.25 -2.80 -6.72
C PHE A 422 4.42 -1.91 -7.97
N GLY A 423 4.25 -0.59 -7.84
CA GLY A 423 4.52 0.38 -8.91
C GLY A 423 5.95 0.30 -9.45
N SER A 424 6.94 0.07 -8.57
CA SER A 424 8.33 -0.13 -8.97
C SER A 424 8.53 -1.42 -9.79
N ARG A 425 7.86 -2.51 -9.41
CA ARG A 425 7.87 -3.77 -10.17
C ARG A 425 7.20 -3.60 -11.55
N MET A 426 6.07 -2.91 -11.60
CA MET A 426 5.40 -2.56 -12.86
C MET A 426 6.32 -1.74 -13.77
N LYS A 427 6.97 -0.68 -13.23
CA LYS A 427 7.95 0.12 -13.99
C LYS A 427 9.12 -0.73 -14.49
N LYS A 428 9.58 -1.70 -13.72
CA LYS A 428 10.63 -2.63 -14.18
C LYS A 428 10.17 -3.41 -15.39
N ARG A 429 8.99 -4.02 -15.35
CA ARG A 429 8.42 -4.78 -16.48
C ARG A 429 8.19 -3.90 -17.73
N LEU A 430 7.78 -2.64 -17.55
CA LEU A 430 7.62 -1.68 -18.65
C LEU A 430 8.97 -1.37 -19.32
N ARG A 431 10.05 -1.20 -18.56
CA ARG A 431 11.40 -1.03 -19.09
C ARG A 431 11.91 -2.28 -19.82
N GLU A 432 11.43 -3.44 -19.48
CA GLU A 432 11.71 -4.72 -20.15
C GLU A 432 10.90 -4.93 -21.44
N GLY A 433 10.00 -3.99 -21.78
CA GLY A 433 9.34 -3.93 -23.09
C GLY A 433 7.82 -4.15 -23.07
N ALA A 434 7.19 -4.35 -21.92
CA ALA A 434 5.73 -4.36 -21.84
C ALA A 434 5.14 -3.01 -22.27
N LYS A 435 3.93 -3.05 -22.84
CA LYS A 435 3.18 -1.88 -23.31
C LYS A 435 2.29 -1.34 -22.20
N LEU A 436 2.01 -0.03 -22.22
CA LEU A 436 1.26 0.64 -21.18
C LEU A 436 0.11 1.49 -21.75
N ILE A 437 -1.10 1.23 -21.26
CA ILE A 437 -2.28 2.07 -21.45
C ILE A 437 -2.67 2.66 -20.10
N VAL A 438 -2.80 3.99 -20.02
CA VAL A 438 -3.26 4.68 -18.82
C VAL A 438 -4.58 5.38 -19.11
N ILE A 439 -5.61 5.11 -18.30
CA ILE A 439 -6.93 5.75 -18.35
C ILE A 439 -7.12 6.50 -17.03
N ASP A 440 -6.83 7.80 -17.04
CA ASP A 440 -6.89 8.65 -15.84
C ASP A 440 -6.99 10.12 -16.27
N PRO A 441 -7.85 10.94 -15.63
CA PRO A 441 -7.97 12.36 -15.94
C PRO A 441 -6.70 13.16 -15.65
N ARG A 442 -5.85 12.62 -14.80
CA ARG A 442 -4.61 13.24 -14.34
C ARG A 442 -3.41 12.56 -15.00
N ARG A 443 -2.40 13.34 -15.35
CA ARG A 443 -1.12 12.81 -15.78
C ARG A 443 -0.35 12.26 -14.56
N ILE A 444 -0.59 10.98 -14.26
CA ILE A 444 0.13 10.24 -13.22
C ILE A 444 1.56 9.91 -13.67
N ASP A 445 2.44 9.53 -12.73
CA ASP A 445 3.85 9.29 -13.03
C ASP A 445 4.10 8.16 -14.04
N LEU A 446 3.18 7.20 -14.15
CA LEU A 446 3.27 6.15 -15.18
C LEU A 446 3.05 6.67 -16.59
N VAL A 447 2.35 7.81 -16.79
CA VAL A 447 2.21 8.40 -18.12
C VAL A 447 3.58 8.81 -18.65
N ARG A 448 4.42 9.38 -17.79
CA ARG A 448 5.80 9.73 -18.12
C ARG A 448 6.65 9.81 -16.86
N SER A 449 7.64 8.95 -16.77
CA SER A 449 8.70 8.98 -15.75
C SER A 449 10.02 8.51 -16.37
N PRO A 450 11.17 8.55 -15.70
CA PRO A 450 12.44 8.11 -16.29
C PRO A 450 12.32 6.69 -16.86
N HIS A 451 12.62 6.57 -18.16
CA HIS A 451 12.57 5.31 -18.93
C HIS A 451 11.21 4.57 -18.96
N VAL A 452 10.12 5.26 -18.62
CA VAL A 452 8.75 4.76 -18.75
C VAL A 452 7.91 5.84 -19.42
N THR A 453 7.20 5.48 -20.49
CA THR A 453 6.24 6.34 -21.17
C THR A 453 5.04 5.48 -21.56
N ALA A 454 3.84 5.94 -21.26
CA ALA A 454 2.62 5.25 -21.69
C ALA A 454 2.53 5.26 -23.24
N ASP A 455 2.22 4.11 -23.82
CA ASP A 455 1.91 4.02 -25.24
C ASP A 455 0.63 4.80 -25.57
N TYR A 456 -0.36 4.74 -24.67
CA TYR A 456 -1.58 5.55 -24.74
C TYR A 456 -1.95 6.10 -23.36
N HIS A 457 -2.22 7.40 -23.30
CA HIS A 457 -2.88 8.06 -22.17
C HIS A 457 -4.25 8.55 -22.61
N LEU A 458 -5.30 8.05 -21.99
CA LEU A 458 -6.70 8.39 -22.25
C LEU A 458 -7.20 9.29 -21.10
N PRO A 459 -7.01 10.64 -21.17
CA PRO A 459 -7.37 11.56 -20.12
C PRO A 459 -8.86 11.88 -20.13
N LEU A 460 -9.68 10.94 -19.68
CA LEU A 460 -11.13 11.04 -19.69
C LEU A 460 -11.64 12.12 -18.72
N GLN A 461 -12.79 12.73 -19.05
CA GLN A 461 -13.51 13.54 -18.09
C GLN A 461 -13.95 12.68 -16.89
N PRO A 462 -13.75 13.16 -15.63
CA PRO A 462 -14.27 12.46 -14.45
C PRO A 462 -15.75 12.08 -14.61
N GLY A 463 -16.09 10.84 -14.24
CA GLY A 463 -17.47 10.32 -14.36
C GLY A 463 -17.78 9.58 -15.67
N THR A 464 -16.83 9.46 -16.62
CA THR A 464 -17.08 8.82 -17.94
C THR A 464 -16.41 7.46 -18.12
N ASN A 465 -15.99 6.82 -17.04
CA ASN A 465 -15.29 5.53 -17.09
C ASN A 465 -16.05 4.45 -17.85
N VAL A 466 -17.37 4.28 -17.57
CA VAL A 466 -18.20 3.26 -18.21
C VAL A 466 -18.22 3.47 -19.72
N ALA A 467 -18.39 4.72 -20.19
CA ALA A 467 -18.42 5.02 -21.62
C ALA A 467 -17.08 4.65 -22.29
N VAL A 468 -15.94 5.02 -21.70
CA VAL A 468 -14.62 4.73 -22.27
C VAL A 468 -14.33 3.22 -22.30
N VAL A 469 -14.61 2.48 -21.23
CA VAL A 469 -14.37 1.02 -21.18
C VAL A 469 -15.31 0.29 -22.15
N THR A 470 -16.56 0.74 -22.26
CA THR A 470 -17.52 0.18 -23.24
C THR A 470 -17.10 0.48 -24.69
N ALA A 471 -16.50 1.66 -24.97
CA ALA A 471 -15.95 1.95 -26.30
C ALA A 471 -14.73 1.10 -26.65
N LEU A 472 -13.88 0.76 -25.67
CA LEU A 472 -12.82 -0.25 -25.90
C LEU A 472 -13.43 -1.60 -26.28
N ALA A 473 -14.48 -2.04 -25.58
CA ALA A 473 -15.19 -3.28 -25.87
C ALA A 473 -15.91 -3.22 -27.25
N HIS A 474 -16.50 -2.07 -27.60
CA HIS A 474 -17.09 -1.84 -28.95
C HIS A 474 -16.08 -2.14 -30.08
N VAL A 475 -14.86 -1.62 -29.93
CA VAL A 475 -13.79 -1.87 -30.92
C VAL A 475 -13.43 -3.36 -30.96
N VAL A 476 -13.27 -4.00 -29.81
CA VAL A 476 -12.94 -5.43 -29.71
C VAL A 476 -14.01 -6.29 -30.44
N VAL A 477 -15.29 -5.99 -30.24
CA VAL A 477 -16.39 -6.75 -30.85
C VAL A 477 -16.52 -6.43 -32.33
N THR A 478 -16.59 -5.14 -32.71
CA THR A 478 -16.87 -4.73 -34.08
C THR A 478 -15.71 -4.97 -35.06
N GLU A 479 -14.49 -5.05 -34.58
CA GLU A 479 -13.31 -5.39 -35.37
C GLU A 479 -12.94 -6.89 -35.34
N GLY A 480 -13.77 -7.73 -34.67
CA GLY A 480 -13.55 -9.18 -34.60
C GLY A 480 -12.32 -9.59 -33.79
N LEU A 481 -11.99 -8.84 -32.73
CA LEU A 481 -10.81 -9.08 -31.85
C LEU A 481 -11.16 -9.91 -30.62
N VAL A 482 -12.37 -10.46 -30.55
CA VAL A 482 -12.81 -11.31 -29.43
C VAL A 482 -12.09 -12.66 -29.48
N ASP A 483 -11.63 -13.14 -28.33
CA ASP A 483 -11.16 -14.51 -28.16
C ASP A 483 -12.39 -15.45 -28.01
N GLU A 484 -13.01 -15.81 -29.17
CA GLU A 484 -14.19 -16.66 -29.15
C GLU A 484 -13.97 -18.04 -28.56
N GLU A 485 -12.77 -18.62 -28.71
CA GLU A 485 -12.45 -19.93 -28.15
C GLU A 485 -12.52 -19.87 -26.61
N TYR A 486 -11.90 -18.87 -26.02
CA TYR A 486 -11.95 -18.64 -24.58
C TYR A 486 -13.38 -18.39 -24.08
N VAL A 487 -14.13 -17.51 -24.77
CA VAL A 487 -15.49 -17.16 -24.38
C VAL A 487 -16.42 -18.40 -24.43
N ARG A 488 -16.38 -19.19 -25.51
CA ARG A 488 -17.18 -20.41 -25.63
C ARG A 488 -16.83 -21.45 -24.57
N GLN A 489 -15.56 -21.56 -24.22
CA GLN A 489 -15.11 -22.54 -23.25
C GLN A 489 -15.50 -22.15 -21.82
N PHE A 490 -15.27 -20.91 -21.41
CA PHE A 490 -15.29 -20.48 -20.02
C PHE A 490 -16.44 -19.57 -19.62
N CYS A 491 -17.11 -18.90 -20.59
CA CYS A 491 -18.17 -17.95 -20.31
C CYS A 491 -19.55 -18.45 -20.74
N ASP A 492 -20.60 -17.79 -20.30
CA ASP A 492 -21.95 -17.98 -20.80
C ASP A 492 -22.07 -17.38 -22.20
N TRP A 493 -22.36 -18.27 -23.16
CA TRP A 493 -22.38 -17.87 -24.58
C TRP A 493 -23.60 -17.03 -24.94
N GLU A 494 -24.77 -17.28 -24.38
CA GLU A 494 -25.99 -16.52 -24.66
C GLU A 494 -25.87 -15.09 -24.12
N GLU A 495 -25.43 -14.97 -22.87
CA GLU A 495 -25.15 -13.66 -22.25
C GLU A 495 -24.05 -12.89 -23.00
N PHE A 496 -23.03 -13.59 -23.52
CA PHE A 496 -22.01 -12.96 -24.38
C PHE A 496 -22.62 -12.39 -25.67
N GLN A 497 -23.55 -13.14 -26.35
CA GLN A 497 -24.17 -12.67 -27.57
C GLN A 497 -25.00 -11.40 -27.32
N ASP A 498 -25.80 -11.38 -26.26
CA ASP A 498 -26.59 -10.21 -25.86
C ASP A 498 -25.70 -9.00 -25.55
N TRP A 499 -24.59 -9.24 -24.84
CA TRP A 499 -23.62 -8.20 -24.55
C TRP A 499 -22.87 -7.73 -25.82
N ALA A 500 -22.52 -8.61 -26.72
CA ALA A 500 -21.84 -8.26 -27.97
C ALA A 500 -22.73 -7.39 -28.86
N GLU A 501 -24.03 -7.71 -28.95
CA GLU A 501 -25.02 -6.87 -29.66
C GLU A 501 -25.14 -5.48 -28.99
N PHE A 502 -25.21 -5.45 -27.66
CA PHE A 502 -25.27 -4.21 -26.88
C PHE A 502 -24.05 -3.31 -27.14
N VAL A 503 -22.82 -3.83 -27.04
CA VAL A 503 -21.62 -2.99 -27.21
C VAL A 503 -21.37 -2.63 -28.68
N ALA A 504 -21.89 -3.41 -29.63
CA ALA A 504 -21.79 -3.10 -31.06
C ALA A 504 -22.68 -1.93 -31.50
N ASP A 505 -23.63 -1.51 -30.67
CA ASP A 505 -24.48 -0.34 -30.99
C ASP A 505 -23.61 0.89 -31.28
N PRO A 506 -23.87 1.64 -32.36
CA PRO A 506 -23.11 2.84 -32.72
C PRO A 506 -22.99 3.89 -31.63
N ARG A 507 -23.91 3.96 -30.66
CA ARG A 507 -23.85 4.89 -29.52
C ARG A 507 -22.62 4.64 -28.62
N HIS A 508 -22.05 3.44 -28.68
CA HIS A 508 -20.84 3.06 -27.93
C HIS A 508 -19.56 3.21 -28.77
N SER A 509 -19.69 3.70 -30.02
CA SER A 509 -18.50 3.92 -30.85
C SER A 509 -17.54 4.93 -30.26
N PRO A 510 -16.23 4.79 -30.50
CA PRO A 510 -15.24 5.76 -30.03
C PRO A 510 -15.59 7.21 -30.39
N GLU A 511 -16.21 7.46 -31.56
CA GLU A 511 -16.61 8.78 -32.05
C GLU A 511 -17.74 9.40 -31.21
N GLU A 512 -18.69 8.61 -30.75
CA GLU A 512 -19.74 9.10 -29.84
C GLU A 512 -19.20 9.28 -28.40
N VAL A 513 -18.33 8.38 -27.97
CA VAL A 513 -17.73 8.45 -26.65
C VAL A 513 -16.71 9.58 -26.53
N GLU A 514 -16.03 9.97 -27.61
CA GLU A 514 -15.19 11.18 -27.64
C GLU A 514 -15.98 12.43 -27.22
N LYS A 515 -17.24 12.56 -27.66
CA LYS A 515 -18.11 13.70 -27.32
C LYS A 515 -18.47 13.73 -25.81
N ILE A 516 -18.50 12.55 -25.17
CA ILE A 516 -18.84 12.40 -23.76
C ILE A 516 -17.59 12.54 -22.88
N SER A 517 -16.51 11.88 -23.26
CA SER A 517 -15.31 11.72 -22.41
C SER A 517 -14.19 12.71 -22.69
N GLY A 518 -14.21 13.34 -23.86
CA GLY A 518 -13.10 14.16 -24.37
C GLY A 518 -11.88 13.37 -24.83
N VAL A 519 -11.91 12.04 -24.77
CA VAL A 519 -10.80 11.19 -25.24
C VAL A 519 -10.92 10.99 -26.75
N PRO A 520 -9.88 11.30 -27.56
CA PRO A 520 -9.92 11.16 -29.01
C PRO A 520 -10.25 9.72 -29.45
N ALA A 521 -11.21 9.57 -30.37
CA ALA A 521 -11.68 8.28 -30.85
C ALA A 521 -10.55 7.38 -31.38
N GLU A 522 -9.58 7.96 -32.07
CA GLU A 522 -8.43 7.23 -32.60
C GLU A 522 -7.56 6.62 -31.49
N GLN A 523 -7.41 7.32 -30.36
CA GLN A 523 -6.67 6.80 -29.20
C GLN A 523 -7.43 5.64 -28.53
N ILE A 524 -8.75 5.73 -28.42
CA ILE A 524 -9.59 4.64 -27.90
C ILE A 524 -9.43 3.40 -28.80
N ARG A 525 -9.50 3.55 -30.13
CA ARG A 525 -9.32 2.44 -31.08
C ARG A 525 -7.94 1.81 -30.97
N ALA A 526 -6.90 2.63 -30.93
CA ALA A 526 -5.52 2.15 -30.86
C ALA A 526 -5.27 1.42 -29.53
N ALA A 527 -5.75 1.94 -28.41
CA ALA A 527 -5.65 1.30 -27.10
C ALA A 527 -6.40 -0.04 -27.05
N ALA A 528 -7.62 -0.10 -27.60
CA ALA A 528 -8.42 -1.33 -27.67
C ALA A 528 -7.70 -2.43 -28.47
N ARG A 529 -7.20 -2.07 -29.66
CA ARG A 529 -6.44 -3.01 -30.53
C ARG A 529 -5.20 -3.51 -29.80
N LEU A 530 -4.43 -2.60 -29.16
CA LEU A 530 -3.23 -2.97 -28.40
C LEU A 530 -3.59 -3.96 -27.27
N PHE A 531 -4.62 -3.68 -26.50
CA PHE A 531 -5.03 -4.54 -25.39
C PHE A 531 -5.48 -5.92 -25.86
N ALA A 532 -6.24 -5.99 -26.95
CA ALA A 532 -6.80 -7.24 -27.47
C ALA A 532 -5.78 -8.12 -28.21
N THR A 533 -4.73 -7.54 -28.82
CA THR A 533 -3.81 -8.26 -29.69
C THR A 533 -2.35 -8.28 -29.24
N GLY A 534 -2.03 -7.55 -28.18
CA GLY A 534 -0.66 -7.34 -27.71
C GLY A 534 -0.06 -8.48 -26.88
N GLY A 535 -0.78 -9.57 -26.66
CA GLY A 535 -0.35 -10.70 -25.84
C GLY A 535 -1.08 -10.78 -24.50
N ASN A 536 -0.37 -11.05 -23.40
CA ASN A 536 -0.95 -11.10 -22.07
C ASN A 536 -1.34 -9.71 -21.58
N GLY A 537 -2.65 -9.44 -21.51
CA GLY A 537 -3.23 -8.18 -21.07
C GLY A 537 -3.64 -8.20 -19.60
N ALA A 538 -3.01 -7.40 -18.76
CA ALA A 538 -3.36 -7.26 -17.33
C ALA A 538 -4.00 -5.90 -17.06
N ILE A 539 -5.13 -5.88 -16.35
CA ILE A 539 -5.83 -4.67 -15.94
C ILE A 539 -5.60 -4.45 -14.44
N TYR A 540 -5.10 -3.26 -14.10
CA TYR A 540 -4.95 -2.78 -12.73
C TYR A 540 -5.80 -1.54 -12.53
N TYR A 541 -6.67 -1.54 -11.53
CA TYR A 541 -7.53 -0.39 -11.26
C TYR A 541 -7.58 -0.04 -9.78
N GLY A 542 -7.95 1.20 -9.50
CA GLY A 542 -8.05 1.72 -8.15
C GLY A 542 -9.34 2.47 -7.89
N LEU A 543 -9.29 3.39 -6.95
CA LEU A 543 -10.43 4.16 -6.46
C LEU A 543 -11.02 5.10 -7.53
N GLY A 544 -10.24 5.49 -8.54
CA GLY A 544 -10.74 6.21 -9.71
C GLY A 544 -11.70 5.41 -10.59
N VAL A 545 -11.90 4.11 -10.30
CA VAL A 545 -12.94 3.27 -10.88
C VAL A 545 -14.12 3.12 -9.91
N THR A 546 -13.83 2.88 -8.63
CA THR A 546 -14.86 2.46 -7.67
C THR A 546 -15.59 3.62 -7.01
N GLU A 547 -14.96 4.77 -6.82
CA GLU A 547 -15.53 5.94 -6.13
C GLU A 547 -16.29 6.85 -7.12
N HIS A 548 -17.25 6.27 -7.83
CA HIS A 548 -18.17 6.90 -8.79
C HIS A 548 -19.60 6.39 -8.59
N SER A 549 -20.58 7.16 -9.05
CA SER A 549 -22.00 6.73 -9.07
C SER A 549 -22.24 5.44 -9.88
N GLN A 550 -21.36 5.15 -10.81
CA GLN A 550 -21.33 3.91 -11.58
C GLN A 550 -20.06 3.06 -11.34
N GLY A 551 -19.54 3.05 -10.11
CA GLY A 551 -18.36 2.27 -9.77
C GLY A 551 -18.53 0.78 -10.04
N SER A 552 -19.63 0.20 -9.58
CA SER A 552 -19.99 -1.21 -9.81
C SER A 552 -20.13 -1.54 -11.30
N THR A 553 -20.77 -0.65 -12.08
CA THR A 553 -20.93 -0.80 -13.53
C THR A 553 -19.58 -0.76 -14.24
N THR A 554 -18.67 0.13 -13.81
CA THR A 554 -17.30 0.19 -14.38
C THR A 554 -16.52 -1.10 -14.13
N VAL A 555 -16.61 -1.65 -12.90
CA VAL A 555 -15.94 -2.93 -12.58
C VAL A 555 -16.46 -4.07 -13.45
N MET A 556 -17.79 -4.15 -13.67
CA MET A 556 -18.39 -5.13 -14.58
C MET A 556 -17.94 -4.94 -16.04
N ALA A 557 -17.85 -3.68 -16.51
CA ALA A 557 -17.35 -3.37 -17.85
C ALA A 557 -15.88 -3.81 -18.04
N ILE A 558 -15.03 -3.60 -17.04
CA ILE A 558 -13.64 -4.08 -17.01
C ILE A 558 -13.59 -5.62 -17.06
N ALA A 559 -14.45 -6.29 -16.28
CA ALA A 559 -14.53 -7.75 -16.26
C ALA A 559 -14.96 -8.30 -17.64
N ASN A 560 -15.95 -7.68 -18.26
CA ASN A 560 -16.41 -8.05 -19.62
C ASN A 560 -15.27 -7.91 -20.65
N LEU A 561 -14.54 -6.79 -20.63
CA LEU A 561 -13.40 -6.55 -21.52
C LEU A 561 -12.32 -7.63 -21.38
N ALA A 562 -11.98 -7.98 -20.13
CA ALA A 562 -10.98 -9.01 -19.84
C ALA A 562 -11.44 -10.42 -20.31
N MET A 563 -12.72 -10.78 -20.11
CA MET A 563 -13.28 -12.04 -20.58
C MET A 563 -13.34 -12.09 -22.12
N ALA A 564 -13.79 -11.00 -22.77
CA ALA A 564 -13.92 -10.95 -24.24
C ALA A 564 -12.56 -11.09 -24.94
N THR A 565 -11.46 -10.68 -24.31
CA THR A 565 -10.09 -10.78 -24.84
C THR A 565 -9.33 -11.99 -24.30
N GLY A 566 -10.00 -12.91 -23.58
CA GLY A 566 -9.38 -14.10 -23.01
C GLY A 566 -8.30 -13.84 -21.93
N ASN A 567 -8.31 -12.67 -21.31
CA ASN A 567 -7.27 -12.23 -20.38
C ASN A 567 -7.58 -12.58 -18.92
N ILE A 568 -8.01 -13.82 -18.64
CA ILE A 568 -8.27 -14.37 -17.29
C ILE A 568 -7.70 -15.80 -17.18
N GLY A 569 -7.28 -16.21 -15.99
CA GLY A 569 -6.99 -17.61 -15.67
C GLY A 569 -5.59 -18.10 -16.04
N ARG A 570 -4.64 -17.22 -16.33
CA ARG A 570 -3.22 -17.54 -16.53
C ARG A 570 -2.33 -16.42 -16.00
N ARG A 571 -1.02 -16.65 -15.92
CA ARG A 571 -0.08 -15.61 -15.51
C ARG A 571 0.02 -14.48 -16.54
N GLY A 572 0.28 -13.28 -16.07
CA GLY A 572 0.47 -12.10 -16.91
C GLY A 572 -0.80 -11.40 -17.37
N VAL A 573 -1.98 -11.87 -16.92
CA VAL A 573 -3.29 -11.30 -17.32
C VAL A 573 -4.10 -10.91 -16.09
N GLY A 574 -5.39 -10.69 -16.22
CA GLY A 574 -6.36 -10.62 -15.13
C GLY A 574 -6.92 -9.25 -14.84
N VAL A 575 -7.88 -9.25 -13.91
CA VAL A 575 -8.55 -8.06 -13.37
C VAL A 575 -8.09 -7.89 -11.93
N ASN A 576 -7.30 -6.86 -11.67
CA ASN A 576 -6.49 -6.73 -10.46
C ASN A 576 -6.79 -5.40 -9.75
N PRO A 577 -7.77 -5.37 -8.83
CA PRO A 577 -8.02 -4.20 -7.99
C PRO A 577 -6.83 -3.92 -7.07
N LEU A 578 -6.30 -2.72 -7.14
CA LEU A 578 -5.27 -2.23 -6.23
C LEU A 578 -5.95 -1.70 -4.96
N ARG A 579 -6.39 -2.60 -4.08
CA ARG A 579 -7.03 -2.25 -2.82
C ARG A 579 -6.11 -1.41 -1.95
N GLY A 580 -6.63 -0.30 -1.40
CA GLY A 580 -5.82 0.74 -0.78
C GLY A 580 -5.14 0.33 0.52
N GLN A 581 -5.91 0.05 1.57
CA GLN A 581 -5.39 -0.24 2.90
C GLN A 581 -4.77 -1.65 2.99
N ASN A 582 -3.94 -1.83 4.02
CA ASN A 582 -3.19 -3.06 4.29
C ASN A 582 -4.07 -4.30 4.48
N ASN A 583 -5.29 -4.14 5.01
CA ASN A 583 -6.22 -5.24 5.27
C ASN A 583 -7.63 -4.99 4.71
N VAL A 584 -7.78 -4.17 3.66
CA VAL A 584 -9.11 -3.93 3.08
C VAL A 584 -9.70 -5.19 2.46
N GLN A 585 -8.86 -6.06 1.88
CA GLN A 585 -9.29 -7.37 1.42
C GLN A 585 -9.78 -8.21 2.61
N GLY A 586 -8.98 -8.28 3.68
CA GLY A 586 -9.29 -9.10 4.85
C GLY A 586 -10.52 -8.61 5.63
N SER A 587 -10.74 -7.30 5.78
CA SER A 587 -11.97 -6.82 6.44
C SER A 587 -13.23 -7.23 5.67
N CYS A 588 -13.17 -7.27 4.34
CA CYS A 588 -14.25 -7.82 3.52
C CYS A 588 -14.36 -9.34 3.70
N ASP A 589 -13.24 -10.08 3.66
CA ASP A 589 -13.20 -11.54 3.84
C ASP A 589 -13.83 -11.96 5.17
N MET A 590 -13.69 -11.12 6.22
CA MET A 590 -14.22 -11.37 7.57
C MET A 590 -15.70 -11.04 7.74
N GLY A 591 -16.41 -10.71 6.68
CA GLY A 591 -17.85 -10.46 6.71
C GLY A 591 -18.25 -9.15 7.39
N SER A 592 -17.45 -8.10 7.20
CA SER A 592 -17.71 -6.79 7.80
C SER A 592 -18.82 -5.98 7.08
N PHE A 593 -19.35 -6.45 5.94
CA PHE A 593 -20.47 -5.81 5.27
C PHE A 593 -21.81 -6.23 5.89
N PRO A 594 -22.82 -5.34 5.94
CA PRO A 594 -24.08 -5.60 6.65
C PRO A 594 -24.91 -6.77 6.09
N HIS A 595 -24.66 -7.20 4.85
CA HIS A 595 -25.37 -8.29 4.17
C HIS A 595 -24.56 -9.59 4.06
N GLU A 596 -23.30 -9.60 4.51
CA GLU A 596 -22.38 -10.73 4.35
C GLU A 596 -21.81 -11.23 5.67
N LEU A 597 -21.67 -12.53 5.78
CA LEU A 597 -20.88 -13.25 6.78
C LEU A 597 -19.48 -13.58 6.21
N PRO A 598 -18.49 -14.01 7.02
CA PRO A 598 -17.16 -14.37 6.55
C PRO A 598 -17.18 -15.27 5.31
N GLY A 599 -16.32 -14.96 4.34
CA GLY A 599 -16.24 -15.64 3.05
C GLY A 599 -17.29 -15.23 2.02
N TYR A 600 -17.81 -14.01 2.11
CA TYR A 600 -18.78 -13.42 1.15
C TYR A 600 -20.13 -14.18 1.07
N ARG A 601 -20.52 -14.82 2.15
CA ARG A 601 -21.78 -15.58 2.22
C ARG A 601 -22.90 -14.69 2.73
N HIS A 602 -24.03 -14.69 2.02
CA HIS A 602 -25.13 -13.78 2.32
C HIS A 602 -25.85 -14.14 3.63
N ILE A 603 -26.16 -13.14 4.46
CA ILE A 603 -26.81 -13.33 5.76
C ILE A 603 -28.23 -13.90 5.63
N SER A 604 -28.92 -13.67 4.50
CA SER A 604 -30.27 -14.20 4.27
C SER A 604 -30.30 -15.68 3.90
N ASP A 605 -29.14 -16.32 3.64
CA ASP A 605 -29.07 -17.76 3.40
C ASP A 605 -29.17 -18.53 4.72
N ASP A 606 -30.24 -19.31 4.87
CA ASP A 606 -30.55 -20.03 6.11
C ASP A 606 -29.48 -21.05 6.48
N ALA A 607 -28.89 -21.76 5.50
CA ALA A 607 -27.86 -22.75 5.75
C ALA A 607 -26.55 -22.13 6.22
N THR A 608 -26.17 -21.02 5.58
CA THR A 608 -25.03 -20.21 6.02
C THR A 608 -25.25 -19.69 7.43
N ARG A 609 -26.40 -19.07 7.71
CA ARG A 609 -26.70 -18.53 9.04
C ARG A 609 -26.64 -19.61 10.12
N ALA A 610 -27.28 -20.76 9.88
CA ALA A 610 -27.28 -21.90 10.81
C ALA A 610 -25.85 -22.39 11.17
N THR A 611 -24.90 -22.32 10.25
CA THR A 611 -23.51 -22.67 10.51
C THR A 611 -22.87 -21.75 11.55
N PHE A 612 -23.09 -20.43 11.41
CA PHE A 612 -22.56 -19.42 12.35
C PHE A 612 -23.32 -19.44 13.69
N GLU A 613 -24.64 -19.61 13.67
CA GLU A 613 -25.46 -19.75 14.88
C GLU A 613 -25.03 -20.93 15.74
N ALA A 614 -24.73 -22.06 15.10
CA ALA A 614 -24.24 -23.25 15.80
C ALA A 614 -22.88 -23.01 16.49
N MET A 615 -21.97 -22.29 15.84
CA MET A 615 -20.64 -21.99 16.38
C MET A 615 -20.70 -20.88 17.44
N TRP A 616 -21.47 -19.81 17.20
CA TRP A 616 -21.53 -18.65 18.08
C TRP A 616 -22.52 -18.79 19.23
N GLY A 617 -23.39 -19.81 19.16
CA GLY A 617 -24.39 -20.10 20.21
C GLY A 617 -25.48 -19.05 20.36
N ARG A 618 -25.76 -18.25 19.31
CA ARG A 618 -26.73 -17.16 19.31
C ARG A 618 -27.45 -17.10 17.96
N PRO A 619 -28.78 -16.80 17.97
CA PRO A 619 -29.51 -16.55 16.73
C PRO A 619 -29.06 -15.26 16.08
N LEU A 620 -29.02 -15.25 14.74
CA LEU A 620 -28.65 -14.09 13.94
C LEU A 620 -29.88 -13.49 13.23
N ASP A 621 -29.87 -12.18 13.04
CA ASP A 621 -30.86 -11.50 12.24
C ASP A 621 -30.75 -11.92 10.76
N PRO A 622 -31.81 -12.41 10.10
CA PRO A 622 -31.76 -12.76 8.68
C PRO A 622 -31.74 -11.53 7.73
N GLU A 623 -32.08 -10.35 8.25
CA GLU A 623 -32.18 -9.13 7.46
C GLU A 623 -30.83 -8.41 7.38
N PRO A 624 -30.40 -7.93 6.18
CA PRO A 624 -29.24 -7.05 6.07
C PRO A 624 -29.38 -5.82 6.97
N GLY A 625 -28.27 -5.38 7.53
CA GLY A 625 -28.20 -4.17 8.34
C GLY A 625 -28.01 -2.89 7.53
N LEU A 626 -27.86 -1.77 8.24
CA LEU A 626 -27.56 -0.46 7.67
C LEU A 626 -26.11 -0.39 7.21
N ARG A 627 -25.88 0.28 6.08
CA ARG A 627 -24.55 0.71 5.60
C ARG A 627 -24.14 1.99 6.32
N ILE A 628 -22.85 2.36 6.34
CA ILE A 628 -22.38 3.58 7.02
C ILE A 628 -23.20 4.82 6.68
N PRO A 629 -23.43 5.19 5.39
CA PRO A 629 -24.25 6.36 5.10
C PRO A 629 -25.67 6.26 5.69
N ASN A 630 -26.29 5.08 5.62
CA ASN A 630 -27.63 4.87 6.16
C ASN A 630 -27.68 4.86 7.70
N MET A 631 -26.58 4.50 8.39
CA MET A 631 -26.49 4.65 9.85
C MET A 631 -26.53 6.14 10.24
N LEU A 632 -25.84 7.00 9.46
CA LEU A 632 -25.85 8.45 9.67
C LEU A 632 -27.23 9.06 9.39
N ASP A 633 -27.89 8.66 8.29
CA ASP A 633 -29.27 9.07 7.98
C ASP A 633 -30.22 8.68 9.13
N ALA A 634 -30.15 7.42 9.57
CA ALA A 634 -31.00 6.90 10.66
C ALA A 634 -30.66 7.57 12.00
N ALA A 635 -29.45 8.05 12.22
CA ALA A 635 -29.11 8.81 13.41
C ALA A 635 -29.79 10.20 13.40
N VAL A 636 -29.75 10.90 12.26
CA VAL A 636 -30.44 12.19 12.08
C VAL A 636 -31.94 12.01 12.24
N ASP A 637 -32.54 10.92 11.73
CA ASP A 637 -33.94 10.57 11.90
C ASP A 637 -34.30 10.11 13.32
N GLY A 638 -33.28 9.90 14.17
CA GLY A 638 -33.48 9.53 15.58
C GLY A 638 -33.77 8.06 15.85
N THR A 639 -33.57 7.17 14.86
CA THR A 639 -33.77 5.71 14.98
C THR A 639 -32.51 4.94 15.31
N PHE A 640 -31.33 5.49 14.98
CA PHE A 640 -30.03 4.94 15.29
C PHE A 640 -29.34 5.81 16.35
N LYS A 641 -28.89 5.22 17.47
CA LYS A 641 -28.51 5.93 18.69
C LYS A 641 -27.11 5.70 19.20
N ALA A 642 -26.48 4.58 18.83
CA ALA A 642 -25.15 4.27 19.30
C ALA A 642 -24.29 3.58 18.24
N ILE A 643 -23.01 3.95 18.20
CA ILE A 643 -22.04 3.37 17.28
C ILE A 643 -20.71 3.07 17.97
N TYR A 644 -20.13 1.91 17.64
CA TYR A 644 -18.77 1.53 18.00
C TYR A 644 -17.87 1.57 16.78
N ILE A 645 -16.90 2.46 16.77
CA ILE A 645 -15.99 2.71 15.65
C ILE A 645 -14.58 2.28 16.05
N GLN A 646 -14.05 1.26 15.39
CA GLN A 646 -12.70 0.77 15.64
C GLN A 646 -11.75 1.17 14.51
N GLY A 647 -10.74 2.01 14.81
CA GLY A 647 -9.63 2.35 13.91
C GLY A 647 -10.01 3.17 12.67
N GLU A 648 -11.10 3.94 12.72
CA GLU A 648 -11.58 4.77 11.61
C GLU A 648 -11.85 6.21 12.06
N ASP A 649 -11.65 7.14 11.12
CA ASP A 649 -11.96 8.56 11.27
C ASP A 649 -12.97 8.98 10.20
N ILE A 650 -14.24 8.60 10.41
CA ILE A 650 -15.30 8.79 9.42
C ILE A 650 -15.64 10.27 9.19
N LEU A 651 -15.39 11.16 10.16
CA LEU A 651 -15.62 12.59 9.97
C LEU A 651 -14.69 13.20 8.92
N GLN A 652 -13.45 12.69 8.83
CA GLN A 652 -12.49 13.16 7.83
C GLN A 652 -12.55 12.33 6.54
N SER A 653 -12.91 11.03 6.61
CA SER A 653 -12.87 10.13 5.45
C SER A 653 -14.13 10.11 4.60
N ASP A 654 -15.31 10.29 5.20
CA ASP A 654 -16.60 10.14 4.51
C ASP A 654 -17.03 11.44 3.80
N PRO A 655 -17.87 11.37 2.77
CA PRO A 655 -18.28 12.56 2.02
C PRO A 655 -19.25 13.42 2.83
N ASP A 656 -19.43 14.66 2.40
CA ASP A 656 -20.30 15.63 3.07
C ASP A 656 -20.08 15.68 4.59
N THR A 657 -18.94 16.27 4.99
CA THR A 657 -18.52 16.39 6.39
C THR A 657 -19.62 16.97 7.29
N HIS A 658 -20.48 17.86 6.76
CA HIS A 658 -21.60 18.41 7.53
C HIS A 658 -22.67 17.38 7.86
N HIS A 659 -22.98 16.49 6.92
CA HIS A 659 -23.92 15.39 7.15
C HIS A 659 -23.36 14.38 8.17
N VAL A 660 -22.08 14.00 8.02
CA VAL A 660 -21.41 13.09 8.96
C VAL A 660 -21.43 13.68 10.38
N ALA A 661 -21.06 14.96 10.52
CA ALA A 661 -21.09 15.67 11.80
C ALA A 661 -22.50 15.68 12.42
N SER A 662 -23.52 15.93 11.61
CA SER A 662 -24.92 15.93 12.06
C SER A 662 -25.36 14.56 12.55
N GLY A 663 -25.01 13.49 11.83
CA GLY A 663 -25.28 12.11 12.23
C GLY A 663 -24.61 11.74 13.55
N LEU A 664 -23.31 12.04 13.70
CA LEU A 664 -22.56 11.79 14.94
C LEU A 664 -23.12 12.57 16.13
N ALA A 665 -23.48 13.85 15.91
CA ALA A 665 -24.07 14.72 16.96
C ALA A 665 -25.47 14.27 17.42
N ALA A 666 -26.22 13.58 16.56
CA ALA A 666 -27.58 13.08 16.86
C ALA A 666 -27.56 11.78 17.69
N MET A 667 -26.43 11.09 17.78
CA MET A 667 -26.29 9.85 18.55
C MET A 667 -26.16 10.13 20.06
N GLU A 668 -26.75 9.25 20.88
CA GLU A 668 -26.59 9.30 22.33
C GLU A 668 -25.24 8.75 22.81
N LEU A 669 -24.64 7.85 22.03
CA LEU A 669 -23.36 7.23 22.38
C LEU A 669 -22.51 6.98 21.13
N VAL A 670 -21.38 7.64 21.06
CA VAL A 670 -20.33 7.37 20.07
C VAL A 670 -19.11 6.86 20.81
N ILE A 671 -18.66 5.67 20.45
CA ILE A 671 -17.48 5.00 21.02
C ILE A 671 -16.41 4.94 19.92
N VAL A 672 -15.25 5.49 20.18
CA VAL A 672 -14.10 5.45 19.28
C VAL A 672 -12.97 4.67 19.91
N GLN A 673 -12.46 3.66 19.23
CA GLN A 673 -11.24 2.96 19.58
C GLN A 673 -10.16 3.30 18.56
N ASP A 674 -9.19 4.10 18.95
CA ASP A 674 -8.11 4.56 18.05
C ASP A 674 -6.83 4.89 18.82
N LEU A 675 -5.76 5.25 18.09
CA LEU A 675 -4.46 5.63 18.63
C LEU A 675 -4.44 7.06 19.17
N PHE A 676 -5.20 7.95 18.53
CA PHE A 676 -5.19 9.40 18.74
C PHE A 676 -6.61 9.93 18.81
N LEU A 677 -6.81 11.04 19.50
CA LEU A 677 -8.06 11.80 19.37
C LEU A 677 -8.15 12.36 17.94
N ASN A 678 -8.71 11.55 17.05
CA ASN A 678 -8.97 11.89 15.65
C ASN A 678 -10.17 12.86 15.54
N GLU A 679 -10.59 13.20 14.33
CA GLU A 679 -11.70 14.18 14.13
C GLU A 679 -13.05 13.60 14.59
N THR A 680 -13.29 12.31 14.34
CA THR A 680 -14.50 11.62 14.82
C THR A 680 -14.60 11.62 16.35
N ALA A 681 -13.48 11.56 17.07
CA ALA A 681 -13.45 11.61 18.53
C ALA A 681 -13.97 12.94 19.10
N ALA A 682 -14.03 14.02 18.31
CA ALA A 682 -14.67 15.26 18.73
C ALA A 682 -16.14 15.06 19.14
N TYR A 683 -16.80 14.10 18.52
CA TYR A 683 -18.21 13.71 18.79
C TYR A 683 -18.35 12.49 19.70
N ALA A 684 -17.26 11.87 20.13
CA ALA A 684 -17.30 10.65 20.93
C ALA A 684 -17.58 10.91 22.41
N HIS A 685 -18.22 9.94 23.07
CA HIS A 685 -18.50 9.89 24.49
C HIS A 685 -17.54 8.95 25.25
N VAL A 686 -17.02 7.94 24.54
CA VAL A 686 -16.03 6.98 25.02
C VAL A 686 -14.87 6.93 24.05
N PHE A 687 -13.66 7.00 24.56
CA PHE A 687 -12.44 6.75 23.82
C PHE A 687 -11.67 5.59 24.43
N LEU A 688 -11.47 4.54 23.66
CA LEU A 688 -10.72 3.35 24.03
C LEU A 688 -9.36 3.37 23.30
N PRO A 689 -8.23 3.38 24.02
CA PRO A 689 -6.93 3.40 23.39
C PRO A 689 -6.66 2.16 22.53
N GLY A 690 -6.23 2.36 21.29
CA GLY A 690 -5.89 1.30 20.35
C GLY A 690 -4.41 0.94 20.33
N CYS A 691 -4.08 -0.17 19.66
CA CYS A 691 -2.73 -0.67 19.40
C CYS A 691 -2.27 -0.42 17.97
N THR A 692 -0.97 -0.15 17.81
CA THR A 692 -0.34 -0.15 16.49
C THR A 692 -0.02 -1.59 16.03
N PHE A 693 0.32 -1.76 14.76
CA PHE A 693 0.73 -3.07 14.22
C PHE A 693 2.01 -3.62 14.88
N LEU A 694 2.83 -2.76 15.50
CA LEU A 694 4.03 -3.17 16.23
C LEU A 694 3.71 -3.76 17.61
N GLU A 695 2.51 -3.55 18.12
CA GLU A 695 2.09 -3.89 19.48
C GLU A 695 1.17 -5.11 19.55
N LYS A 696 0.88 -5.78 18.43
CA LYS A 696 -0.10 -6.87 18.37
C LYS A 696 0.31 -8.01 17.45
N ASP A 697 -0.22 -9.20 17.73
CA ASP A 697 -0.23 -10.33 16.83
C ASP A 697 -1.56 -10.39 16.07
N GLY A 698 -1.55 -10.99 14.90
CA GLY A 698 -2.73 -11.18 14.05
C GLY A 698 -2.35 -11.46 12.60
N THR A 699 -3.30 -11.26 11.70
CA THR A 699 -3.07 -11.42 10.25
C THR A 699 -3.62 -10.25 9.46
N PHE A 700 -2.96 -9.94 8.32
CA PHE A 700 -3.50 -9.06 7.27
C PHE A 700 -3.67 -9.83 5.98
N THR A 701 -4.69 -9.49 5.20
CA THR A 701 -4.87 -9.97 3.82
C THR A 701 -4.68 -8.82 2.86
N ASN A 702 -3.64 -8.88 2.02
CA ASN A 702 -3.27 -7.82 1.09
C ASN A 702 -4.13 -7.83 -0.20
N ALA A 703 -3.85 -6.91 -1.13
CA ALA A 703 -4.62 -6.75 -2.37
C ALA A 703 -4.53 -7.95 -3.33
N GLU A 704 -3.51 -8.80 -3.21
CA GLU A 704 -3.38 -10.06 -3.96
C GLU A 704 -3.94 -11.28 -3.22
N ARG A 705 -4.82 -11.10 -2.23
CA ARG A 705 -5.42 -12.17 -1.39
C ARG A 705 -4.41 -12.91 -0.51
N ARG A 706 -3.24 -12.34 -0.28
CA ARG A 706 -2.18 -12.94 0.52
C ARG A 706 -2.39 -12.66 1.99
N ILE A 707 -2.59 -13.74 2.77
CA ILE A 707 -2.71 -13.72 4.22
C ILE A 707 -1.30 -13.78 4.81
N GLN A 708 -0.97 -12.81 5.68
CA GLN A 708 0.37 -12.64 6.24
C GLN A 708 0.30 -12.40 7.74
N LEU A 709 1.27 -12.93 8.50
CA LEU A 709 1.36 -12.70 9.93
C LEU A 709 1.80 -11.27 10.25
N VAL A 710 1.08 -10.67 11.16
CA VAL A 710 1.52 -9.51 11.94
C VAL A 710 2.04 -10.05 13.26
N ARG A 711 3.30 -9.76 13.59
CA ARG A 711 3.92 -10.21 14.84
C ARG A 711 4.21 -9.04 15.75
N LYS A 712 3.87 -9.23 17.01
CA LYS A 712 4.13 -8.25 18.05
C LYS A 712 5.64 -7.99 18.20
N VAL A 713 6.02 -6.75 17.98
CA VAL A 713 7.41 -6.27 18.06
C VAL A 713 7.72 -5.69 19.44
N MET A 714 6.74 -4.99 20.02
CA MET A 714 6.83 -4.39 21.36
C MET A 714 5.56 -4.64 22.17
N ALA A 715 5.64 -4.47 23.48
CA ALA A 715 4.47 -4.59 24.34
C ALA A 715 3.44 -3.50 24.03
N PRO A 716 2.11 -3.79 24.13
CA PRO A 716 1.07 -2.80 24.00
C PRO A 716 1.22 -1.70 25.05
N LYS A 717 1.34 -0.45 24.59
CA LYS A 717 1.52 0.70 25.50
C LYS A 717 0.29 1.02 26.35
N ASN A 718 -0.89 0.67 25.85
CA ASN A 718 -2.18 0.79 26.55
C ASN A 718 -2.51 -0.43 27.42
N GLY A 719 -1.66 -1.47 27.42
CA GLY A 719 -1.79 -2.71 28.19
C GLY A 719 -2.52 -3.86 27.49
N TYR A 720 -3.28 -3.61 26.43
CA TYR A 720 -4.12 -4.62 25.76
C TYR A 720 -4.07 -4.51 24.22
N GLY A 721 -4.20 -5.63 23.53
CA GLY A 721 -4.46 -5.65 22.09
C GLY A 721 -5.90 -5.24 21.77
N ASP A 722 -6.15 -4.78 20.57
CA ASP A 722 -7.50 -4.31 20.16
C ASP A 722 -8.53 -5.45 20.23
N TRP A 723 -8.13 -6.69 19.88
CA TRP A 723 -8.98 -7.87 20.01
C TRP A 723 -9.33 -8.18 21.49
N GLU A 724 -8.41 -7.93 22.45
CA GLU A 724 -8.64 -8.11 23.88
C GLU A 724 -9.67 -7.09 24.38
N VAL A 725 -9.58 -5.84 23.93
CA VAL A 725 -10.56 -4.80 24.26
C VAL A 725 -11.96 -5.17 23.77
N THR A 726 -12.08 -5.66 22.53
CA THR A 726 -13.36 -6.15 22.00
C THR A 726 -13.88 -7.34 22.80
N GLN A 727 -13.00 -8.27 23.21
CA GLN A 727 -13.39 -9.38 24.08
C GLN A 727 -13.84 -8.93 25.47
N MET A 728 -13.19 -7.92 26.08
CA MET A 728 -13.65 -7.36 27.36
C MET A 728 -15.05 -6.78 27.26
N LEU A 729 -15.34 -6.05 26.17
CA LEU A 729 -16.69 -5.52 25.91
C LEU A 729 -17.68 -6.65 25.69
N ALA A 730 -17.34 -7.68 24.92
CA ALA A 730 -18.19 -8.85 24.69
C ALA A 730 -18.54 -9.57 26.00
N ARG A 731 -17.58 -9.76 26.89
CA ARG A 731 -17.81 -10.34 28.23
C ARG A 731 -18.73 -9.47 29.09
N ALA A 732 -18.55 -8.16 29.05
CA ALA A 732 -19.40 -7.22 29.82
C ALA A 732 -20.86 -7.21 29.36
N ILE A 733 -21.14 -7.55 28.09
CA ILE A 733 -22.51 -7.72 27.59
C ILE A 733 -23.02 -9.17 27.68
N GLY A 734 -22.29 -10.08 28.35
CA GLY A 734 -22.73 -11.45 28.63
C GLY A 734 -22.36 -12.48 27.55
N MET A 735 -21.34 -12.23 26.74
CA MET A 735 -20.77 -13.23 25.82
C MET A 735 -19.66 -14.02 26.53
N ASP A 736 -19.62 -15.34 26.33
CA ASP A 736 -18.59 -16.22 26.92
C ASP A 736 -17.41 -16.39 25.96
N TRP A 737 -16.64 -15.31 25.73
CA TRP A 737 -15.42 -15.36 24.92
C TRP A 737 -14.19 -15.54 25.80
N ASN A 738 -13.33 -16.50 25.43
CA ASN A 738 -12.17 -16.88 26.22
C ASN A 738 -10.90 -17.05 25.37
N TYR A 739 -10.74 -16.24 24.32
CA TYR A 739 -9.53 -16.27 23.51
C TYR A 739 -8.34 -15.78 24.34
N THR A 740 -7.20 -16.43 24.16
CA THR A 740 -5.93 -16.09 24.82
C THR A 740 -4.86 -15.66 23.82
N HIS A 741 -5.09 -15.93 22.52
CA HIS A 741 -4.22 -15.53 21.43
C HIS A 741 -5.01 -15.42 20.12
N PRO A 742 -4.66 -14.49 19.20
CA PRO A 742 -5.36 -14.33 17.92
C PRO A 742 -5.41 -15.58 17.04
N SER A 743 -4.46 -16.52 17.21
CA SER A 743 -4.49 -17.80 16.49
C SER A 743 -5.77 -18.59 16.73
N GLN A 744 -6.35 -18.53 17.94
CA GLN A 744 -7.61 -19.20 18.25
C GLN A 744 -8.80 -18.54 17.52
N ILE A 745 -8.72 -17.23 17.29
CA ILE A 745 -9.72 -16.51 16.49
C ILE A 745 -9.60 -16.93 15.03
N MET A 746 -8.36 -17.04 14.51
CA MET A 746 -8.12 -17.54 13.15
C MET A 746 -8.58 -18.99 12.99
N ASP A 747 -8.39 -19.87 14.00
CA ASP A 747 -8.88 -21.24 13.96
C ASP A 747 -10.42 -21.29 13.85
N GLU A 748 -11.13 -20.38 14.54
CA GLU A 748 -12.59 -20.24 14.43
C GLU A 748 -12.98 -19.70 13.03
N ILE A 749 -12.28 -18.71 12.51
CA ILE A 749 -12.48 -18.19 11.15
C ILE A 749 -12.30 -19.32 10.11
N ALA A 750 -11.24 -20.10 10.24
CA ALA A 750 -10.94 -21.22 9.34
C ALA A 750 -12.03 -22.31 9.39
N ALA A 751 -12.53 -22.62 10.57
CA ALA A 751 -13.62 -23.59 10.75
C ALA A 751 -14.95 -23.13 10.12
N LEU A 752 -15.19 -21.84 10.06
CA LEU A 752 -16.42 -21.26 9.52
C LEU A 752 -16.33 -20.84 8.05
N THR A 753 -15.13 -20.63 7.51
CA THR A 753 -14.94 -19.99 6.21
C THR A 753 -14.22 -20.92 5.23
N PRO A 754 -14.92 -21.52 4.23
CA PRO A 754 -14.35 -22.53 3.33
C PRO A 754 -13.09 -22.06 2.58
N SER A 755 -13.00 -20.77 2.21
CA SER A 755 -11.81 -20.21 1.56
C SER A 755 -10.60 -20.07 2.48
N PHE A 756 -10.80 -20.14 3.81
CA PHE A 756 -9.77 -20.05 4.85
C PHE A 756 -9.56 -21.39 5.59
N ALA A 757 -10.23 -22.47 5.21
CA ALA A 757 -10.25 -23.72 5.96
C ALA A 757 -8.87 -24.34 6.20
N GLY A 758 -7.90 -24.06 5.34
CA GLY A 758 -6.50 -24.48 5.48
C GLY A 758 -5.57 -23.45 6.11
N VAL A 759 -6.08 -22.31 6.58
CA VAL A 759 -5.25 -21.22 7.14
C VAL A 759 -5.06 -21.42 8.64
N SER A 760 -3.82 -21.33 9.11
CA SER A 760 -3.49 -21.29 10.54
C SER A 760 -2.21 -20.49 10.76
N PHE A 761 -2.02 -19.95 11.96
CA PHE A 761 -0.77 -19.25 12.31
C PHE A 761 0.46 -20.14 12.10
N LYS A 762 0.36 -21.44 12.42
CA LYS A 762 1.44 -22.40 12.17
C LYS A 762 1.80 -22.48 10.68
N LYS A 763 0.80 -22.67 9.80
CA LYS A 763 1.03 -22.71 8.35
C LYS A 763 1.62 -21.41 7.82
N LEU A 764 1.12 -20.27 8.29
CA LEU A 764 1.64 -18.95 7.89
C LEU A 764 3.09 -18.73 8.36
N ASP A 765 3.46 -19.29 9.50
CA ASP A 765 4.84 -19.23 10.00
C ASP A 765 5.78 -20.10 9.17
N GLU A 766 5.34 -21.31 8.78
CA GLU A 766 6.11 -22.25 7.97
C GLU A 766 6.25 -21.80 6.51
N MET A 767 5.18 -21.29 5.89
CA MET A 767 5.16 -20.87 4.48
C MET A 767 5.47 -19.38 4.25
N GLY A 768 5.52 -18.59 5.33
CA GLY A 768 5.65 -17.12 5.28
C GLY A 768 4.36 -16.39 4.92
N SER A 769 3.49 -16.98 4.11
CA SER A 769 2.17 -16.45 3.73
C SER A 769 1.43 -17.44 2.82
N VAL A 770 0.11 -17.31 2.71
CA VAL A 770 -0.71 -18.07 1.74
C VAL A 770 -1.72 -17.14 1.07
N GLN A 771 -2.12 -17.46 -0.16
CA GLN A 771 -3.19 -16.74 -0.87
C GLN A 771 -4.46 -17.58 -0.87
N TRP A 772 -5.56 -17.01 -0.37
CA TRP A 772 -6.83 -17.73 -0.39
C TRP A 772 -7.40 -17.84 -1.83
N PRO A 773 -8.19 -18.85 -2.15
CA PRO A 773 -8.61 -19.98 -1.33
C PRO A 773 -7.44 -20.88 -0.88
N CYS A 774 -7.39 -21.15 0.44
CA CYS A 774 -6.47 -22.12 1.04
C CYS A 774 -7.30 -23.14 1.82
N ASN A 775 -7.41 -24.34 1.28
CA ASN A 775 -8.24 -25.42 1.79
C ASN A 775 -7.70 -26.77 1.29
N ASP A 776 -8.43 -27.88 1.49
CA ASP A 776 -7.99 -29.21 1.08
C ASP A 776 -7.76 -29.33 -0.44
N ALA A 777 -8.53 -28.58 -1.27
CA ALA A 777 -8.34 -28.56 -2.71
C ALA A 777 -7.11 -27.72 -3.14
N ASN A 778 -6.75 -26.75 -2.33
CA ASN A 778 -5.63 -25.83 -2.56
C ASN A 778 -4.81 -25.67 -1.28
N PRO A 779 -4.06 -26.69 -0.86
CA PRO A 779 -3.39 -26.69 0.44
C PRO A 779 -2.25 -25.67 0.55
N GLU A 780 -1.67 -25.24 -0.56
CA GLU A 780 -0.64 -24.18 -0.63
C GLU A 780 -1.21 -22.81 -0.98
N GLY A 781 -2.54 -22.71 -1.12
CA GLY A 781 -3.25 -21.52 -1.59
C GLY A 781 -3.31 -21.43 -3.13
N MET A 782 -3.95 -20.37 -3.63
CA MET A 782 -4.22 -20.17 -5.06
C MET A 782 -3.71 -18.80 -5.52
N PRO A 783 -2.47 -18.66 -6.02
CA PRO A 783 -1.95 -17.39 -6.53
C PRO A 783 -2.72 -16.84 -7.72
N ILE A 784 -3.07 -17.68 -8.67
CA ILE A 784 -3.82 -17.34 -9.89
C ILE A 784 -5.22 -17.92 -9.79
N MET A 785 -6.23 -17.10 -9.89
CA MET A 785 -7.63 -17.53 -9.87
C MET A 785 -8.17 -17.83 -11.27
N HIS A 786 -9.24 -18.61 -11.29
CA HIS A 786 -10.01 -18.93 -12.50
C HIS A 786 -9.25 -19.76 -13.56
N ILE A 787 -8.21 -20.48 -13.14
CA ILE A 787 -7.57 -21.50 -14.01
C ILE A 787 -8.60 -22.59 -14.28
N GLY A 788 -9.00 -22.73 -15.55
CA GLY A 788 -9.97 -23.76 -15.97
C GLY A 788 -11.45 -23.45 -15.68
N GLY A 789 -11.79 -22.23 -15.24
CA GLY A 789 -13.17 -21.80 -15.06
C GLY A 789 -13.36 -20.80 -13.92
N PHE A 790 -14.53 -20.22 -13.85
CA PHE A 790 -14.89 -19.21 -12.84
C PHE A 790 -15.49 -19.84 -11.58
N ALA A 791 -15.39 -19.13 -10.45
CA ALA A 791 -15.95 -19.60 -9.18
C ALA A 791 -17.47 -19.88 -9.26
N ARG A 792 -18.20 -19.14 -10.09
CA ARG A 792 -19.62 -19.35 -10.39
C ARG A 792 -19.89 -20.41 -11.46
N GLY A 793 -18.88 -21.10 -11.99
CA GLY A 793 -18.95 -22.05 -13.09
C GLY A 793 -18.61 -21.41 -14.44
N LYS A 794 -19.45 -20.57 -14.98
CA LYS A 794 -19.24 -19.79 -16.21
C LYS A 794 -19.08 -18.32 -15.89
N GLY A 795 -18.19 -17.62 -16.60
CA GLY A 795 -18.09 -16.16 -16.56
C GLY A 795 -19.34 -15.52 -17.13
N LYS A 796 -19.82 -14.46 -16.48
CA LYS A 796 -21.04 -13.78 -16.86
C LYS A 796 -20.75 -12.43 -17.49
N PHE A 797 -21.26 -12.21 -18.71
CA PHE A 797 -21.30 -10.90 -19.33
C PHE A 797 -22.49 -10.09 -18.82
N VAL A 798 -22.25 -8.84 -18.44
CA VAL A 798 -23.26 -7.96 -17.86
C VAL A 798 -23.43 -6.73 -18.76
N LEU A 799 -24.64 -6.33 -19.07
CA LEU A 799 -24.89 -5.09 -19.82
C LEU A 799 -24.53 -3.88 -18.94
N THR A 800 -23.69 -3.00 -19.44
CA THR A 800 -23.10 -1.88 -18.68
C THR A 800 -23.44 -0.54 -19.32
N GLU A 801 -24.72 -0.13 -19.17
CA GLU A 801 -25.22 1.14 -19.71
C GLU A 801 -24.55 2.32 -19.00
N TYR A 802 -24.06 3.28 -19.77
CA TYR A 802 -23.53 4.53 -19.24
C TYR A 802 -24.67 5.46 -18.81
N VAL A 803 -24.64 5.90 -17.58
CA VAL A 803 -25.52 6.94 -17.03
C VAL A 803 -24.62 8.09 -16.56
N ALA A 804 -24.88 9.29 -17.06
CA ALA A 804 -24.11 10.45 -16.65
C ALA A 804 -24.33 10.76 -15.17
N THR A 805 -23.26 11.12 -14.46
CA THR A 805 -23.33 11.53 -13.06
C THR A 805 -24.19 12.79 -12.90
N ASP A 806 -24.75 12.99 -11.70
CA ASP A 806 -25.46 14.23 -11.33
C ASP A 806 -24.49 15.40 -11.03
N GLU A 807 -23.20 15.08 -10.78
CA GLU A 807 -22.11 16.04 -10.64
C GLU A 807 -21.61 16.55 -11.99
N ARG A 808 -22.44 17.38 -12.65
CA ARG A 808 -22.11 18.00 -13.95
C ARG A 808 -21.59 19.41 -13.81
N SER A 809 -20.55 19.72 -14.58
CA SER A 809 -20.10 21.10 -14.73
C SER A 809 -21.17 21.97 -15.35
N GLY A 810 -21.23 23.22 -14.93
CA GLY A 810 -22.19 24.20 -15.41
C GLY A 810 -21.78 25.63 -15.04
N PRO A 811 -22.57 26.67 -15.40
CA PRO A 811 -22.18 28.04 -15.18
C PRO A 811 -21.85 28.40 -13.72
N ARG A 812 -22.51 27.75 -12.76
CA ARG A 812 -22.27 27.98 -11.32
C ARG A 812 -21.04 27.23 -10.81
N PHE A 813 -20.82 26.01 -11.29
CA PHE A 813 -19.72 25.12 -10.92
C PHE A 813 -19.05 24.60 -12.20
N PRO A 814 -18.13 25.38 -12.80
CA PRO A 814 -17.60 25.09 -14.13
C PRO A 814 -16.47 24.08 -14.17
N LEU A 815 -15.92 23.71 -13.02
CA LEU A 815 -14.81 22.77 -12.92
C LEU A 815 -15.28 21.46 -12.27
N LEU A 816 -14.55 20.39 -12.55
CA LEU A 816 -14.73 19.10 -11.89
C LEU A 816 -13.55 18.83 -10.96
N LEU A 817 -13.84 18.64 -9.67
CA LEU A 817 -12.87 18.18 -8.69
C LEU A 817 -12.78 16.67 -8.72
N THR A 818 -11.56 16.16 -8.75
CA THR A 818 -11.24 14.77 -8.42
C THR A 818 -10.27 14.73 -7.23
N THR A 819 -10.38 13.71 -6.38
CA THR A 819 -9.57 13.58 -5.17
C THR A 819 -8.63 12.39 -5.26
N GLY A 820 -7.57 12.40 -4.48
CA GLY A 820 -6.64 11.27 -4.47
C GLY A 820 -5.63 11.30 -3.32
N ARG A 821 -4.53 10.59 -3.52
CA ARG A 821 -3.48 10.38 -2.53
C ARG A 821 -2.12 10.79 -3.09
N ILE A 822 -1.16 11.03 -2.19
CA ILE A 822 0.24 11.28 -2.50
C ILE A 822 1.14 10.28 -1.79
N LEU A 823 2.37 10.15 -2.25
CA LEU A 823 3.31 9.15 -1.74
C LEU A 823 3.62 9.32 -0.24
N SER A 824 3.81 10.57 0.24
CA SER A 824 4.25 10.84 1.62
C SER A 824 3.18 10.62 2.67
N HIS A 825 1.90 10.79 2.33
CA HIS A 825 0.78 10.59 3.25
C HIS A 825 -0.04 9.34 2.95
N TYR A 826 -0.90 8.96 3.90
CA TYR A 826 -1.74 7.78 3.78
C TYR A 826 -3.12 8.03 4.41
N ASN A 827 -4.20 7.72 3.66
CA ASN A 827 -5.59 7.97 4.03
C ASN A 827 -5.78 9.40 4.58
N VAL A 828 -6.50 9.56 5.70
CA VAL A 828 -6.72 10.84 6.39
C VAL A 828 -5.45 11.42 7.06
N GLY A 829 -4.30 10.81 6.89
CA GLY A 829 -3.01 11.31 7.39
C GLY A 829 -2.77 11.16 8.89
N ALA A 830 -3.69 10.60 9.66
CA ALA A 830 -3.60 10.53 11.12
C ALA A 830 -2.28 9.93 11.64
N GLN A 831 -1.73 8.93 10.95
CA GLN A 831 -0.44 8.33 11.27
C GLN A 831 0.73 9.11 10.64
N THR A 832 0.68 9.40 9.34
CA THR A 832 1.80 9.99 8.60
C THR A 832 2.08 11.44 8.96
N ARG A 833 1.07 12.22 9.37
CA ARG A 833 1.27 13.58 9.91
C ARG A 833 2.03 13.59 11.25
N ARG A 834 2.08 12.45 11.95
CA ARG A 834 2.85 12.25 13.19
C ARG A 834 4.19 11.56 12.94
N THR A 835 4.72 11.76 11.75
CA THR A 835 6.05 11.32 11.33
C THR A 835 6.71 12.44 10.53
N GLU A 836 7.97 12.30 10.24
CA GLU A 836 8.75 13.27 9.47
C GLU A 836 8.28 13.38 8.01
N ASN A 837 7.37 12.54 7.55
CA ASN A 837 6.75 12.65 6.21
C ASN A 837 6.05 14.00 6.00
N VAL A 838 5.62 14.66 7.06
CA VAL A 838 5.03 16.02 7.00
C VAL A 838 5.98 17.05 6.38
N ALA A 839 7.30 16.79 6.40
CA ALA A 839 8.29 17.71 5.82
C ALA A 839 8.13 17.89 4.29
N TRP A 840 7.60 16.87 3.57
CA TRP A 840 7.35 17.00 2.12
C TRP A 840 6.03 17.67 1.79
N HIS A 841 4.98 17.39 2.58
CA HIS A 841 3.63 17.89 2.32
C HIS A 841 2.97 18.26 3.64
N PRO A 842 3.19 19.49 4.14
CA PRO A 842 2.65 19.94 5.43
C PRO A 842 1.15 20.29 5.37
N GLU A 843 0.57 20.39 4.18
CA GLU A 843 -0.84 20.73 3.92
C GLU A 843 -1.35 20.06 2.64
N ASP A 844 -2.67 19.96 2.50
CA ASP A 844 -3.30 19.61 1.22
C ASP A 844 -3.30 20.85 0.31
N VAL A 845 -3.08 20.62 -1.00
CA VAL A 845 -3.08 21.68 -2.00
C VAL A 845 -4.10 21.41 -3.10
N LEU A 846 -4.54 22.44 -3.80
CA LEU A 846 -5.39 22.32 -4.98
C LEU A 846 -4.53 22.44 -6.25
N GLU A 847 -4.37 21.33 -6.98
CA GLU A 847 -3.77 21.34 -8.31
C GLU A 847 -4.73 21.99 -9.31
N ILE A 848 -4.25 23.01 -10.01
CA ILE A 848 -5.03 23.80 -10.96
C ILE A 848 -4.23 23.91 -12.25
N HIS A 849 -4.89 23.65 -13.40
CA HIS A 849 -4.25 23.86 -14.70
C HIS A 849 -3.91 25.36 -14.92
N PRO A 850 -2.76 25.72 -15.54
CA PRO A 850 -2.38 27.12 -15.79
C PRO A 850 -3.47 27.95 -16.48
N HIS A 851 -4.19 27.37 -17.44
CA HIS A 851 -5.29 28.02 -18.13
C HIS A 851 -6.43 28.44 -17.17
N ASP A 852 -6.85 27.53 -16.29
CA ASP A 852 -7.93 27.78 -15.34
C ASP A 852 -7.52 28.77 -14.24
N ALA A 853 -6.24 28.73 -13.84
CA ALA A 853 -5.66 29.65 -12.87
C ALA A 853 -5.59 31.08 -13.43
N GLU A 854 -5.13 31.24 -14.68
CA GLU A 854 -5.05 32.54 -15.37
C GLU A 854 -6.43 33.19 -15.49
N GLN A 855 -7.45 32.45 -15.93
CA GLN A 855 -8.83 32.92 -16.05
C GLN A 855 -9.41 33.46 -14.72
N ARG A 856 -8.90 33.01 -13.58
CA ARG A 856 -9.39 33.33 -12.22
C ARG A 856 -8.44 34.24 -11.46
N GLY A 857 -7.31 34.65 -12.06
CA GLY A 857 -6.29 35.45 -11.42
C GLY A 857 -5.62 34.79 -10.23
N VAL A 858 -5.53 33.43 -10.22
CA VAL A 858 -4.89 32.63 -9.18
C VAL A 858 -3.43 32.40 -9.55
N ARG A 859 -2.53 32.55 -8.57
CA ARG A 859 -1.10 32.30 -8.69
C ARG A 859 -0.71 31.09 -7.84
N ASP A 860 0.43 30.51 -8.15
CA ASP A 860 1.00 29.44 -7.34
C ASP A 860 1.19 29.89 -5.88
N GLY A 861 0.75 29.08 -4.92
CA GLY A 861 0.78 29.38 -3.49
C GLY A 861 -0.31 30.33 -2.97
N ASP A 862 -1.18 30.89 -3.82
CA ASP A 862 -2.31 31.70 -3.35
C ASP A 862 -3.30 30.84 -2.54
N TRP A 863 -3.99 31.48 -1.57
CA TRP A 863 -5.18 30.88 -0.98
C TRP A 863 -6.33 30.86 -1.99
N VAL A 864 -6.97 29.70 -2.12
CA VAL A 864 -8.11 29.48 -3.02
C VAL A 864 -9.26 28.87 -2.24
N ARG A 865 -10.43 29.51 -2.37
CA ARG A 865 -11.69 28.93 -1.92
C ARG A 865 -12.22 28.03 -3.02
N ILE A 866 -12.64 26.84 -2.62
CA ILE A 866 -13.35 25.88 -3.45
C ILE A 866 -14.77 25.73 -2.91
N ASP A 867 -15.76 25.89 -3.78
CA ASP A 867 -17.18 25.83 -3.46
C ASP A 867 -17.85 24.72 -4.28
N SER A 868 -18.72 23.95 -3.64
CA SER A 868 -19.58 22.93 -4.27
C SER A 868 -21.05 23.12 -3.85
N ARG A 869 -21.88 22.11 -4.13
CA ARG A 869 -23.27 22.07 -3.62
C ARG A 869 -23.31 21.74 -2.12
N ALA A 870 -22.36 20.93 -1.64
CA ALA A 870 -22.31 20.45 -0.25
C ALA A 870 -21.70 21.52 0.70
N GLY A 871 -20.67 22.23 0.26
CA GLY A 871 -20.00 23.18 1.15
C GLY A 871 -18.82 23.91 0.48
N SER A 872 -17.98 24.48 1.33
CA SER A 872 -16.85 25.31 0.91
C SER A 872 -15.66 25.10 1.84
N THR A 873 -14.46 25.09 1.28
CA THR A 873 -13.21 25.10 2.04
C THR A 873 -12.15 25.94 1.34
N THR A 874 -11.06 26.23 2.02
CA THR A 874 -9.91 26.98 1.47
C THR A 874 -8.63 26.21 1.61
N LEU A 875 -7.79 26.24 0.58
CA LEU A 875 -6.48 25.60 0.54
C LEU A 875 -5.52 26.36 -0.37
N ARG A 876 -4.23 25.98 -0.38
CA ARG A 876 -3.23 26.61 -1.25
C ARG A 876 -3.33 26.08 -2.67
N ALA A 877 -3.18 26.98 -3.67
CA ALA A 877 -3.09 26.58 -5.07
C ALA A 877 -1.71 26.04 -5.41
N GLN A 878 -1.67 24.97 -6.21
CA GLN A 878 -0.51 24.49 -6.92
C GLN A 878 -0.80 24.51 -8.42
N ILE A 879 -0.07 25.33 -9.17
CA ILE A 879 -0.28 25.46 -10.61
C ILE A 879 0.53 24.37 -11.32
N THR A 880 -0.16 23.50 -12.06
CA THR A 880 0.47 22.36 -12.71
C THR A 880 -0.28 21.89 -13.94
N ASP A 881 0.43 21.33 -14.91
CA ASP A 881 -0.13 20.66 -16.10
C ASP A 881 -0.44 19.16 -15.88
N ARG A 882 -0.36 18.69 -14.65
CA ARG A 882 -0.76 17.31 -14.30
C ARG A 882 -2.26 17.06 -14.42
N VAL A 883 -3.05 18.10 -14.29
CA VAL A 883 -4.50 18.10 -14.51
C VAL A 883 -4.84 18.76 -15.86
N ALA A 884 -5.93 18.33 -16.50
CA ALA A 884 -6.42 18.94 -17.73
C ALA A 884 -7.22 20.23 -17.43
N PRO A 885 -7.36 21.15 -18.40
CA PRO A 885 -8.28 22.28 -18.27
C PRO A 885 -9.69 21.81 -17.91
N GLY A 886 -10.33 22.50 -16.97
CA GLY A 886 -11.66 22.13 -16.44
C GLY A 886 -11.64 21.08 -15.32
N VAL A 887 -10.49 20.54 -14.98
CA VAL A 887 -10.32 19.56 -13.89
C VAL A 887 -9.38 20.13 -12.83
N VAL A 888 -9.75 19.97 -11.55
CA VAL A 888 -8.90 20.29 -10.40
C VAL A 888 -8.74 19.07 -9.52
N TYR A 889 -7.63 19.01 -8.77
CA TYR A 889 -7.32 17.85 -7.94
C TYR A 889 -6.84 18.29 -6.56
N THR A 890 -7.30 17.57 -5.53
CA THR A 890 -6.80 17.73 -4.16
C THR A 890 -6.67 16.41 -3.42
N THR A 891 -6.03 16.47 -2.27
CA THR A 891 -5.93 15.36 -1.31
C THR A 891 -6.80 15.65 -0.07
N PHE A 892 -6.89 14.68 0.86
CA PHE A 892 -7.71 14.77 2.07
C PHE A 892 -6.93 14.32 3.32
N HIS A 893 -5.61 14.56 3.30
CA HIS A 893 -4.70 14.07 4.35
C HIS A 893 -4.65 14.97 5.59
N HIS A 894 -5.12 16.23 5.46
CA HIS A 894 -5.03 17.20 6.54
C HIS A 894 -6.43 17.66 7.02
N PRO A 895 -6.75 17.52 8.32
CA PRO A 895 -8.06 17.90 8.85
C PRO A 895 -8.32 19.41 8.77
N THR A 896 -7.29 20.26 8.71
CA THR A 896 -7.43 21.71 8.56
C THR A 896 -8.03 22.11 7.22
N THR A 897 -7.90 21.28 6.19
CA THR A 897 -8.53 21.50 4.87
C THR A 897 -9.95 20.98 4.81
N GLN A 898 -10.24 19.87 5.51
CA GLN A 898 -11.54 19.18 5.44
C GLN A 898 -12.05 19.05 4.00
N ALA A 899 -11.25 18.45 3.12
CA ALA A 899 -11.54 18.38 1.69
C ALA A 899 -12.91 17.74 1.39
N ASN A 900 -13.40 16.85 2.26
CA ASN A 900 -14.70 16.21 2.10
C ASN A 900 -15.90 17.09 2.48
N VAL A 901 -15.68 18.30 2.95
CA VAL A 901 -16.77 19.28 3.11
C VAL A 901 -17.39 19.70 1.77
N VAL A 902 -16.60 19.54 0.67
CA VAL A 902 -17.08 19.89 -0.67
C VAL A 902 -17.58 18.66 -1.46
N THR A 903 -17.28 17.44 -1.03
CA THR A 903 -17.81 16.24 -1.69
C THR A 903 -19.29 16.04 -1.32
N THR A 904 -20.05 15.45 -2.24
CA THR A 904 -21.50 15.29 -2.09
C THR A 904 -21.86 13.85 -1.70
N ASP A 905 -23.12 13.63 -1.33
CA ASP A 905 -23.71 12.35 -0.92
C ASP A 905 -24.02 11.41 -2.10
N PHE A 906 -23.76 11.83 -3.35
CA PHE A 906 -23.92 10.94 -4.50
C PHE A 906 -23.02 9.72 -4.37
N SER A 907 -23.55 8.56 -4.73
CA SER A 907 -22.89 7.28 -4.49
C SER A 907 -23.21 6.23 -5.56
N ASP A 908 -22.42 5.17 -5.58
CA ASP A 908 -22.65 4.01 -6.44
C ASP A 908 -24.03 3.38 -6.18
N TRP A 909 -24.77 3.16 -7.25
CA TRP A 909 -26.16 2.69 -7.21
C TRP A 909 -26.34 1.33 -6.52
N ALA A 910 -25.32 0.43 -6.59
CA ALA A 910 -25.42 -0.90 -6.00
C ALA A 910 -24.92 -0.95 -4.54
N THR A 911 -23.86 -0.19 -4.24
CA THR A 911 -23.09 -0.38 -3.01
C THR A 911 -23.11 0.81 -2.06
N ASN A 912 -23.62 1.98 -2.48
CA ASN A 912 -23.48 3.26 -1.76
C ASN A 912 -22.01 3.66 -1.50
N CYS A 913 -21.07 3.27 -2.39
CA CYS A 913 -19.73 3.82 -2.36
C CYS A 913 -19.78 5.28 -2.83
N PRO A 914 -19.27 6.24 -2.06
CA PRO A 914 -19.36 7.67 -2.41
C PRO A 914 -18.64 8.04 -3.71
N GLU A 915 -19.16 9.04 -4.41
CA GLU A 915 -18.60 9.55 -5.66
C GLU A 915 -17.50 10.61 -5.42
N PHE A 916 -16.43 10.26 -4.73
CA PHE A 916 -15.31 11.18 -4.41
C PHE A 916 -14.54 11.69 -5.63
N LYS A 917 -14.67 11.04 -6.79
CA LYS A 917 -13.87 11.34 -7.98
C LYS A 917 -14.53 12.33 -8.92
N VAL A 918 -15.76 12.73 -8.64
CA VAL A 918 -16.49 13.72 -9.42
C VAL A 918 -17.26 14.65 -8.49
N THR A 919 -16.86 15.90 -8.42
CA THR A 919 -17.64 16.95 -7.74
C THR A 919 -17.58 18.22 -8.60
N ALA A 920 -18.73 18.77 -8.94
CA ALA A 920 -18.79 20.02 -9.68
C ALA A 920 -18.49 21.21 -8.72
N VAL A 921 -17.46 21.99 -9.05
CA VAL A 921 -16.94 23.03 -8.17
C VAL A 921 -16.70 24.37 -8.89
N GLN A 922 -16.68 25.44 -8.10
CA GLN A 922 -16.16 26.76 -8.46
C GLN A 922 -14.95 27.05 -7.58
N ILE A 923 -13.96 27.72 -8.13
CA ILE A 923 -12.81 28.21 -7.38
C ILE A 923 -12.68 29.72 -7.48
N ALA A 924 -12.24 30.34 -6.41
CA ALA A 924 -11.99 31.76 -6.33
C ALA A 924 -10.81 32.06 -5.39
N ARG A 925 -10.05 33.09 -5.67
CA ARG A 925 -8.98 33.56 -4.79
C ARG A 925 -9.54 33.94 -3.42
N SER A 926 -8.83 33.54 -2.35
CA SER A 926 -9.14 33.89 -0.96
C SER A 926 -7.96 34.57 -0.27
N ASN A 927 -8.19 35.18 0.89
CA ASN A 927 -7.14 35.81 1.70
C ASN A 927 -6.61 34.89 2.82
N GLY A 928 -7.23 33.75 3.06
CA GLY A 928 -6.88 32.82 4.14
C GLY A 928 -7.91 31.71 4.31
N PRO A 929 -7.84 30.95 5.40
CA PRO A 929 -8.85 29.99 5.79
C PRO A 929 -10.25 30.61 5.85
N SER A 930 -11.28 29.78 5.68
CA SER A 930 -12.67 30.21 5.84
C SER A 930 -13.04 30.36 7.33
N GLU A 931 -14.06 31.18 7.63
CA GLU A 931 -14.62 31.31 8.98
C GLU A 931 -15.01 29.94 9.55
N TRP A 932 -15.61 29.07 8.71
CA TRP A 932 -15.96 27.72 9.11
C TRP A 932 -14.74 26.89 9.50
N GLN A 933 -13.60 27.00 8.81
CA GLN A 933 -12.38 26.26 9.17
C GLN A 933 -11.83 26.74 10.51
N GLU A 934 -11.89 28.04 10.79
CA GLU A 934 -11.48 28.62 12.08
C GLU A 934 -12.39 28.14 13.22
N ASP A 935 -13.70 28.13 13.01
CA ASP A 935 -14.68 27.62 13.98
C ASP A 935 -14.49 26.13 14.23
N TYR A 936 -14.23 25.37 13.19
CA TYR A 936 -13.96 23.93 13.29
C TYR A 936 -12.69 23.63 14.08
N ASP A 937 -11.62 24.36 13.82
CA ASP A 937 -10.34 24.23 14.57
C ASP A 937 -10.54 24.57 16.06
N GLU A 938 -11.35 25.58 16.39
CA GLU A 938 -11.67 25.91 17.77
C GLU A 938 -12.51 24.79 18.43
N PHE A 939 -13.52 24.28 17.74
CA PHE A 939 -14.34 23.17 18.21
C PHE A 939 -13.51 21.92 18.49
N THR A 940 -12.64 21.50 17.57
CA THR A 940 -11.79 20.32 17.74
C THR A 940 -10.76 20.51 18.87
N ARG A 941 -10.18 21.70 19.00
CA ARG A 941 -9.32 22.04 20.16
C ARG A 941 -10.05 21.92 21.50
N GLN A 942 -11.28 22.42 21.56
CA GLN A 942 -12.09 22.32 22.79
C GLN A 942 -12.48 20.89 23.10
N SER A 943 -12.87 20.12 22.09
CA SER A 943 -13.31 18.72 22.25
C SER A 943 -12.17 17.79 22.69
N ARG A 944 -10.90 18.17 22.45
CA ARG A 944 -9.71 17.39 22.86
C ARG A 944 -9.22 17.67 24.27
N ARG A 945 -9.84 18.59 25.03
CA ARG A 945 -9.42 18.88 26.40
C ARG A 945 -9.59 17.68 27.32
N ILE A 946 -8.54 17.37 28.08
CA ILE A 946 -8.54 16.34 29.13
C ILE A 946 -8.65 17.06 30.49
N ALA A 947 -9.54 16.59 31.35
CA ALA A 947 -9.66 17.15 32.68
C ALA A 947 -8.35 16.92 33.47
N VAL A 948 -7.78 17.98 34.00
CA VAL A 948 -6.65 17.84 34.94
C VAL A 948 -7.21 17.21 36.21
N ALA A 949 -6.61 16.08 36.64
CA ALA A 949 -6.98 15.46 37.91
C ALA A 949 -6.81 16.52 39.01
N ALA A 950 -7.85 16.76 39.79
CA ALA A 950 -7.69 17.55 41.01
C ALA A 950 -6.74 16.76 41.92
N GLU A 951 -5.55 17.34 42.23
CA GLU A 951 -4.60 16.79 43.16
C GLU A 951 -5.21 16.55 44.55
#